data_6b977d2d734f33390dd4c94e533e06ea
#
_entry.id   6b977d2d734f33390dd4c94e533e06ea
#
_cell.length_a   1.000
_cell.length_b   1.000
_cell.length_c   1.000
_cell.angle_alpha   90.00
_cell.angle_beta   90.00
_cell.angle_gamma   90.00
#
_symmetry.space_group_name_H-M   'P 1'
#
loop_
_entity.id
_entity.type
_entity.pdbx_description
1 polymer ?
#
loop_
_entity_poly.entity_id
_entity_poly.type
_entity_poly.pdbx_seq_one_letter_code
_entity_poly.pdbx_strand_id
1 'polypeptide(L)'
;RALADGATRTYLSGATAEDGAALANFDHTLAGDWAFDSTSAIAVLDARGNPVDMPVLTFVRGEDLRTILVPRGDADAAFITSLPSDRYERPRRVDAAGDRDVKDVGTKGGHFLIGVQPVKQPFLLTVDHTEKPEVTKEAISVATARGISVEEIIRNHQAYKTYQESIEPRYIARDATKLRFTIQGGEALEATIAGDYFSQPARGADWVWQDFYINGVKWKYGRIPELPLIQPEKVTQLPLDIHLTKDYRYQLVRETDLRGYHCYEVRFEPPPNAPPSLPLYRGTVWIDSRTWARIRISMIQLHLTGEVLSNEERVDFQPFAREGHQPLSAAEAEARNPREIEWLPLQVSAQQVISAAGRATVILRETDFTDFRVDPTDFDTRHQVAEASDARIVRETEKGMRYMVKNGSGKRVVQEGFDTSRTFLLGGIHHDAGLQFPVLPLGGIDYFNFNYANRGIQTNVFFAGVIVAANATNPNVAHTRTNLGADFFGIAVPTTNSMYRFGRERKSEAVKALPTSLTLRAGHPVFGFGKIDLSLGLRHITYQRDADTAPGFEVPSDTFEISPGIDASYSRWGYTVSGYYDWNKRTNWKPWGILSEYDPNQKTYTDHGLSFAKSIYLPKFQRIGIELDAIGGEHLDRFSAYELGFFGSQRIHGVRSGSVRAERALLGHLSYGFVVSDQFRLEAFYDHGLIDDHLAGYHREPFQGVGIAGQTVGPWGTLLRLDIGKTVGRNAQGGFVADVVFLKLF
;
A
#
# COMPACT_ATOMS: atom_id res chain seq x y z
N ARG A 1 21.55 33.56 -24.73
CA ARG A 1 22.32 34.78 -25.06
C ARG A 1 23.82 34.53 -24.98
N ALA A 2 24.35 33.99 -23.91
CA ALA A 2 25.79 33.67 -23.75
C ALA A 2 26.30 32.68 -24.81
N LEU A 3 25.47 31.70 -25.20
CA LEU A 3 25.76 30.79 -26.31
C LEU A 3 25.70 31.49 -27.67
N ALA A 4 24.96 32.60 -27.82
CA ALA A 4 24.87 33.38 -29.03
C ALA A 4 26.08 34.35 -29.25
N ASP A 5 26.81 34.67 -28.18
CA ASP A 5 27.89 35.68 -28.25
C ASP A 5 29.29 35.13 -28.69
N GLY A 6 29.32 33.96 -29.29
CA GLY A 6 30.53 33.49 -30.00
C GLY A 6 31.61 32.80 -29.17
N ALA A 7 31.69 33.04 -27.87
CA ALA A 7 32.72 32.40 -27.02
C ALA A 7 32.50 30.87 -26.90
N THR A 8 31.24 30.44 -26.79
CA THR A 8 30.85 29.02 -26.69
C THR A 8 31.02 28.29 -28.04
N ARG A 9 30.83 28.95 -29.16
CA ARG A 9 31.00 28.36 -30.51
C ARG A 9 32.45 27.89 -30.78
N THR A 10 33.40 28.54 -30.19
CA THR A 10 34.83 28.19 -30.38
C THR A 10 35.21 26.90 -29.68
N TYR A 11 34.59 26.57 -28.56
CA TYR A 11 34.85 25.33 -27.81
C TYR A 11 34.00 24.15 -28.30
N LEU A 12 32.88 24.41 -28.99
CA LEU A 12 31.97 23.39 -29.50
C LEU A 12 32.05 23.20 -31.02
N SER A 13 33.07 23.76 -31.66
CA SER A 13 33.38 23.54 -33.08
C SER A 13 33.88 22.13 -33.31
N GLY A 14 32.97 21.24 -33.75
CA GLY A 14 33.17 19.80 -33.91
C GLY A 14 32.03 18.96 -33.35
N ALA A 15 30.94 19.63 -32.93
CA ALA A 15 29.76 19.04 -32.32
C ALA A 15 29.08 18.01 -33.23
N THR A 16 28.73 16.87 -32.65
CA THR A 16 27.91 15.81 -33.28
C THR A 16 26.43 16.09 -33.13
N ALA A 17 25.54 15.30 -33.74
CA ALA A 17 24.09 15.43 -33.56
C ALA A 17 23.64 15.21 -32.10
N GLU A 18 24.40 14.43 -31.32
CA GLU A 18 24.14 14.20 -29.88
C GLU A 18 24.52 15.44 -29.06
N ASP A 19 25.55 16.18 -29.48
CA ASP A 19 25.91 17.47 -28.86
C ASP A 19 24.81 18.52 -29.05
N GLY A 20 24.04 18.44 -30.14
CA GLY A 20 22.92 19.33 -30.42
C GLY A 20 21.81 19.25 -29.36
N ALA A 21 21.52 18.05 -28.85
CA ALA A 21 20.53 17.86 -27.77
C ALA A 21 21.05 18.41 -26.44
N ALA A 22 22.33 18.24 -26.12
CA ALA A 22 22.93 18.81 -24.93
C ALA A 22 22.91 20.34 -24.98
N LEU A 23 23.24 20.93 -26.13
CA LEU A 23 23.21 22.38 -26.34
C LEU A 23 21.82 22.98 -26.17
N ALA A 24 20.76 22.31 -26.65
CA ALA A 24 19.38 22.77 -26.45
C ALA A 24 19.01 22.80 -24.97
N ASN A 25 19.44 21.79 -24.19
CA ASN A 25 19.23 21.76 -22.75
C ASN A 25 20.06 22.83 -22.01
N PHE A 26 21.26 23.14 -22.49
CA PHE A 26 22.08 24.25 -21.95
C PHE A 26 21.43 25.59 -22.21
N ASP A 27 20.92 25.82 -23.41
CA ASP A 27 20.18 27.04 -23.75
C ASP A 27 18.98 27.26 -22.85
N HIS A 28 18.23 26.20 -22.58
CA HIS A 28 17.09 26.26 -21.67
C HIS A 28 17.54 26.59 -20.23
N THR A 29 18.62 25.98 -19.75
CA THR A 29 19.12 26.17 -18.38
C THR A 29 19.79 27.54 -18.20
N LEU A 30 20.36 28.11 -19.26
CA LEU A 30 20.99 29.43 -19.29
C LEU A 30 20.03 30.53 -19.77
N ALA A 31 18.74 30.23 -19.90
CA ALA A 31 17.75 31.25 -20.24
C ALA A 31 17.67 32.34 -19.16
N GLY A 32 17.77 33.62 -19.57
CA GLY A 32 17.74 34.75 -18.66
C GLY A 32 19.05 35.54 -18.60
N ASP A 33 19.21 36.33 -17.55
CA ASP A 33 20.32 37.28 -17.39
C ASP A 33 21.55 36.63 -16.70
N TRP A 34 22.18 35.67 -17.36
CA TRP A 34 23.44 35.05 -16.91
C TRP A 34 24.63 35.84 -17.44
N ALA A 35 25.54 36.20 -16.53
CA ALA A 35 26.79 36.86 -16.88
C ALA A 35 27.92 35.84 -17.02
N PHE A 36 28.77 35.99 -18.04
CA PHE A 36 29.97 35.18 -18.16
C PHE A 36 31.01 35.63 -17.11
N ASP A 37 31.51 34.67 -16.32
CA ASP A 37 32.56 34.88 -15.34
C ASP A 37 33.88 34.26 -15.87
N SER A 38 34.91 35.09 -16.01
CA SER A 38 36.26 34.65 -16.42
C SER A 38 37.07 34.05 -15.28
N THR A 39 36.62 34.20 -14.02
CA THR A 39 37.26 33.61 -12.83
C THR A 39 36.58 32.29 -12.53
N SER A 40 37.20 31.17 -12.85
CA SER A 40 36.63 29.87 -12.63
C SER A 40 36.48 29.58 -11.12
N ALA A 41 35.24 29.36 -10.66
CA ALA A 41 34.95 28.88 -9.33
C ALA A 41 35.12 27.36 -9.20
N ILE A 42 35.48 26.66 -10.26
CA ILE A 42 35.64 25.20 -10.30
C ILE A 42 37.08 24.84 -10.72
N ALA A 43 37.75 24.09 -9.87
CA ALA A 43 39.05 23.46 -10.21
C ALA A 43 38.85 22.01 -10.63
N VAL A 44 39.45 21.59 -11.71
CA VAL A 44 39.45 20.21 -12.20
C VAL A 44 40.68 19.48 -11.68
N LEU A 45 40.49 18.30 -11.13
CA LEU A 45 41.51 17.45 -10.54
C LEU A 45 41.54 16.09 -11.25
N ASP A 46 42.71 15.49 -11.37
CA ASP A 46 42.86 14.08 -11.77
C ASP A 46 42.49 13.11 -10.61
N ALA A 47 42.49 11.82 -10.87
CA ALA A 47 42.24 10.79 -9.85
C ALA A 47 43.25 10.81 -8.68
N ARG A 48 44.38 11.50 -8.82
CA ARG A 48 45.40 11.68 -7.78
C ARG A 48 45.24 13.00 -7.02
N GLY A 49 44.27 13.85 -7.43
CA GLY A 49 44.02 15.15 -6.81
C GLY A 49 44.90 16.28 -7.34
N ASN A 50 45.58 16.10 -8.47
CA ASN A 50 46.41 17.16 -9.10
C ASN A 50 45.52 18.00 -10.04
N PRO A 51 45.77 19.33 -10.15
CA PRO A 51 45.04 20.18 -11.08
C PRO A 51 45.24 19.73 -12.52
N VAL A 52 44.17 19.71 -13.31
CA VAL A 52 44.16 19.37 -14.73
C VAL A 52 43.67 20.59 -15.51
N ASP A 53 44.39 20.92 -16.61
CA ASP A 53 43.96 21.98 -17.53
C ASP A 53 42.80 21.47 -18.42
N MET A 54 41.58 21.79 -18.00
CA MET A 54 40.37 21.45 -18.73
C MET A 54 39.56 22.74 -19.02
N PRO A 55 39.04 22.92 -20.24
CA PRO A 55 38.20 24.07 -20.56
C PRO A 55 36.95 24.09 -19.73
N VAL A 56 36.75 25.17 -19.00
CA VAL A 56 35.61 25.41 -18.13
C VAL A 56 35.01 26.79 -18.47
N LEU A 57 33.73 26.85 -18.73
CA LEU A 57 33.00 28.10 -18.99
C LEU A 57 31.99 28.32 -17.87
N THR A 58 32.18 29.35 -17.06
CA THR A 58 31.37 29.65 -15.90
C THR A 58 30.48 30.85 -16.16
N PHE A 59 29.20 30.74 -15.76
CA PHE A 59 28.18 31.77 -15.81
C PHE A 59 27.61 31.96 -14.42
N VAL A 60 27.34 33.19 -14.05
CA VAL A 60 26.81 33.57 -12.73
C VAL A 60 25.52 34.39 -12.88
N ARG A 61 24.60 34.21 -11.96
CA ARG A 61 23.41 35.03 -11.79
C ARG A 61 23.16 35.19 -10.30
N GLY A 62 23.51 36.37 -9.77
CA GLY A 62 23.56 36.55 -8.32
C GLY A 62 24.63 35.66 -7.72
N GLU A 63 24.25 34.74 -6.83
CA GLU A 63 25.12 33.74 -6.24
C GLU A 63 25.00 32.35 -6.92
N ASP A 64 24.06 32.19 -7.84
CA ASP A 64 23.88 30.95 -8.60
C ASP A 64 25.00 30.76 -9.63
N LEU A 65 25.41 29.53 -9.83
CA LEU A 65 26.50 29.14 -10.73
C LEU A 65 26.03 28.13 -11.77
N ARG A 66 26.47 28.34 -13.02
CA ARG A 66 26.34 27.40 -14.13
C ARG A 66 27.69 27.23 -14.78
N THR A 67 28.16 25.99 -14.89
CA THR A 67 29.48 25.73 -15.45
C THR A 67 29.40 24.67 -16.53
N ILE A 68 29.80 25.03 -17.75
CA ILE A 68 29.97 24.09 -18.86
C ILE A 68 31.37 23.51 -18.78
N LEU A 69 31.45 22.17 -18.74
CA LEU A 69 32.71 21.43 -18.78
C LEU A 69 32.80 20.67 -20.09
N VAL A 70 33.94 20.83 -20.73
CA VAL A 70 34.26 20.20 -22.03
C VAL A 70 35.35 19.13 -21.79
N PRO A 71 34.98 17.83 -21.63
CA PRO A 71 35.93 16.76 -21.37
C PRO A 71 36.90 16.59 -22.53
N ARG A 72 38.16 16.37 -22.22
CA ARG A 72 39.19 15.99 -23.17
C ARG A 72 39.71 14.61 -22.86
N GLY A 73 39.33 13.63 -23.68
CA GLY A 73 39.74 12.22 -23.50
C GLY A 73 38.89 11.41 -22.54
N ASP A 74 39.34 10.19 -22.22
CA ASP A 74 38.60 9.20 -21.40
C ASP A 74 39.10 9.19 -19.92
N ALA A 75 39.57 10.30 -19.39
CA ALA A 75 40.08 10.36 -18.03
C ALA A 75 38.98 10.57 -17.00
N ASP A 76 39.00 9.77 -15.92
CA ASP A 76 38.22 10.05 -14.72
C ASP A 76 38.67 11.37 -14.12
N ALA A 77 37.75 12.27 -13.89
CA ALA A 77 38.05 13.57 -13.31
C ALA A 77 37.13 13.81 -12.08
N ALA A 78 37.70 14.49 -11.09
CA ALA A 78 36.94 15.05 -9.98
C ALA A 78 37.00 16.58 -10.06
N PHE A 79 35.90 17.21 -9.69
CA PHE A 79 35.80 18.66 -9.67
C PHE A 79 35.66 19.12 -8.22
N ILE A 80 36.42 20.09 -7.81
CA ILE A 80 36.23 20.75 -6.52
C ILE A 80 35.76 22.16 -6.79
N THR A 81 34.71 22.57 -6.10
CA THR A 81 34.19 23.93 -6.18
C THR A 81 34.82 24.78 -5.09
N SER A 82 34.94 26.07 -5.33
CA SER A 82 35.30 27.05 -4.29
C SER A 82 34.08 27.44 -3.45
N LEU A 83 32.89 26.88 -3.76
CA LEU A 83 31.62 27.20 -3.12
C LEU A 83 31.45 26.39 -1.81
N PRO A 84 31.12 27.05 -0.68
CA PRO A 84 30.86 26.37 0.58
C PRO A 84 29.62 25.47 0.47
N SER A 85 29.75 24.19 0.80
CA SER A 85 28.67 23.20 0.68
C SER A 85 27.50 23.44 1.63
N ASP A 86 27.63 24.33 2.60
CA ASP A 86 26.57 24.75 3.54
C ASP A 86 25.70 25.90 3.05
N ARG A 87 26.07 26.53 1.93
CA ARG A 87 25.35 27.69 1.35
C ARG A 87 24.75 27.43 -0.02
N TYR A 88 25.03 26.27 -0.60
CA TYR A 88 24.62 25.93 -1.95
C TYR A 88 23.91 24.59 -1.99
N GLU A 89 22.98 24.46 -2.92
CA GLU A 89 22.31 23.21 -3.20
C GLU A 89 23.27 22.18 -3.79
N ARG A 90 22.87 20.90 -3.69
CA ARG A 90 23.61 19.80 -4.28
C ARG A 90 23.75 20.01 -5.79
N PRO A 91 24.95 19.88 -6.36
CA PRO A 91 25.17 20.09 -7.78
C PRO A 91 24.32 19.15 -8.64
N ARG A 92 23.79 19.69 -9.74
CA ARG A 92 23.05 18.93 -10.76
C ARG A 92 23.80 18.96 -12.07
N ARG A 93 23.55 17.95 -12.90
CA ARG A 93 24.16 17.81 -14.20
C ARG A 93 23.10 17.90 -15.30
N VAL A 94 23.36 18.73 -16.31
CA VAL A 94 22.56 18.86 -17.52
C VAL A 94 23.37 18.40 -18.72
N ASP A 95 22.87 17.42 -19.47
CA ASP A 95 23.46 16.92 -20.72
C ASP A 95 22.34 16.51 -21.71
N ALA A 96 22.68 15.75 -22.74
CA ALA A 96 21.70 15.28 -23.73
C ALA A 96 20.56 14.41 -23.12
N ALA A 97 20.78 13.79 -21.97
CA ALA A 97 19.77 13.00 -21.27
C ALA A 97 18.88 13.85 -20.32
N GLY A 98 19.07 15.17 -20.30
CA GLY A 98 18.31 16.12 -19.46
C GLY A 98 19.02 16.51 -18.18
N ASP A 99 18.26 17.12 -17.27
CA ASP A 99 18.70 17.64 -15.98
C ASP A 99 18.51 16.56 -14.89
N ARG A 100 19.61 16.24 -14.16
CA ARG A 100 19.61 15.18 -13.13
C ARG A 100 20.63 15.44 -12.03
N ASP A 101 20.43 14.84 -10.87
CA ASP A 101 21.37 14.90 -9.77
C ASP A 101 22.70 14.22 -10.11
N VAL A 102 23.78 14.81 -9.65
CA VAL A 102 25.11 14.17 -9.74
C VAL A 102 25.18 13.08 -8.68
N LYS A 103 25.49 11.85 -9.10
CA LYS A 103 25.51 10.69 -8.22
C LYS A 103 26.67 10.69 -7.22
N ASP A 104 27.84 11.13 -7.65
CA ASP A 104 29.05 11.13 -6.85
C ASP A 104 29.40 12.55 -6.40
N VAL A 105 28.79 12.96 -5.29
CA VAL A 105 29.02 14.27 -4.67
C VAL A 105 29.42 14.08 -3.22
N GLY A 106 30.66 14.41 -2.91
CA GLY A 106 31.19 14.50 -1.55
C GLY A 106 31.52 15.93 -1.13
N THR A 107 32.12 16.09 0.02
CA THR A 107 32.68 17.37 0.50
C THR A 107 34.12 17.20 0.89
N LYS A 108 34.96 18.22 0.56
CA LYS A 108 36.35 18.27 0.98
C LYS A 108 36.67 19.68 1.46
N GLY A 109 37.04 19.82 2.74
CA GLY A 109 37.36 21.12 3.32
C GLY A 109 36.16 22.08 3.34
N GLY A 110 34.92 21.58 3.46
CA GLY A 110 33.69 22.39 3.43
C GLY A 110 33.23 22.81 2.03
N HIS A 111 33.85 22.32 0.96
CA HIS A 111 33.51 22.59 -0.44
C HIS A 111 33.01 21.33 -1.12
N PHE A 112 32.16 21.44 -2.15
CA PHE A 112 31.71 20.29 -2.92
C PHE A 112 32.86 19.63 -3.68
N LEU A 113 33.00 18.31 -3.58
CA LEU A 113 33.84 17.46 -4.40
C LEU A 113 32.91 16.60 -5.27
N ILE A 114 32.99 16.80 -6.59
CA ILE A 114 32.09 16.16 -7.55
C ILE A 114 32.90 15.19 -8.38
N GLY A 115 32.60 13.89 -8.24
CA GLY A 115 33.18 12.84 -9.08
C GLY A 115 32.37 12.73 -10.39
N VAL A 116 33.06 12.75 -11.51
CA VAL A 116 32.47 12.53 -12.82
C VAL A 116 33.19 11.36 -13.49
N GLN A 117 32.42 10.32 -13.80
CA GLN A 117 32.94 9.21 -14.63
C GLN A 117 33.29 9.72 -16.02
N PRO A 118 34.22 9.05 -16.75
CA PRO A 118 34.67 9.50 -18.04
C PRO A 118 33.49 9.81 -18.96
N VAL A 119 33.36 11.06 -19.35
CA VAL A 119 32.30 11.54 -20.22
C VAL A 119 32.92 12.09 -21.47
N LYS A 120 32.49 11.58 -22.61
CA LYS A 120 32.99 12.00 -23.93
C LYS A 120 32.35 13.29 -24.45
N GLN A 121 31.26 13.73 -23.80
CA GLN A 121 30.43 14.84 -24.26
C GLN A 121 30.42 16.00 -23.25
N PRO A 122 30.28 17.25 -23.72
CA PRO A 122 30.11 18.39 -22.84
C PRO A 122 28.90 18.24 -21.94
N PHE A 123 29.00 18.70 -20.69
CA PHE A 123 27.91 18.78 -19.76
C PHE A 123 27.94 20.07 -18.96
N LEU A 124 26.78 20.48 -18.46
CA LEU A 124 26.62 21.66 -17.63
C LEU A 124 26.41 21.20 -16.17
N LEU A 125 27.19 21.76 -15.25
CA LEU A 125 26.93 21.66 -13.82
C LEU A 125 26.16 22.90 -13.35
N THR A 126 25.10 22.69 -12.60
CA THR A 126 24.33 23.74 -11.95
C THR A 126 24.53 23.66 -10.45
N VAL A 127 24.82 24.80 -9.83
CA VAL A 127 24.93 24.93 -8.37
C VAL A 127 24.17 26.20 -7.99
N ASP A 128 23.02 26.01 -7.36
CA ASP A 128 22.15 27.10 -6.97
C ASP A 128 22.45 27.51 -5.52
N HIS A 129 22.46 28.80 -5.28
CA HIS A 129 22.60 29.34 -3.94
C HIS A 129 21.34 29.05 -3.12
N THR A 130 21.55 28.65 -1.88
CA THR A 130 20.46 28.43 -0.93
C THR A 130 20.01 29.79 -0.40
N GLU A 131 18.95 30.38 -0.96
CA GLU A 131 18.33 31.55 -0.36
C GLU A 131 17.83 31.19 1.03
N LYS A 132 18.26 31.98 2.03
CA LYS A 132 17.62 31.87 3.35
C LYS A 132 16.15 32.25 3.13
N PRO A 133 15.17 31.41 3.53
CA PRO A 133 13.78 31.75 3.33
C PRO A 133 13.49 33.08 4.04
N GLU A 134 13.04 34.09 3.29
CA GLU A 134 12.39 35.26 3.88
C GLU A 134 11.21 34.76 4.68
N VAL A 135 11.26 34.95 5.98
CA VAL A 135 10.21 34.56 6.92
C VAL A 135 8.97 35.41 6.55
N THR A 136 8.06 34.85 5.80
CA THR A 136 6.73 35.43 5.65
C THR A 136 6.08 35.44 7.03
N LYS A 137 5.80 36.64 7.54
CA LYS A 137 5.30 36.93 8.89
C LYS A 137 3.89 36.41 9.21
N GLU A 138 3.41 35.39 8.54
CA GLU A 138 2.06 34.81 8.74
C GLU A 138 2.04 33.45 9.47
N ALA A 139 3.16 32.89 9.89
CA ALA A 139 3.15 31.81 10.83
C ALA A 139 3.01 32.37 12.25
N ILE A 140 1.90 32.11 12.90
CA ILE A 140 1.78 32.28 14.35
C ILE A 140 2.83 31.33 14.95
N SER A 141 4.03 31.83 15.24
CA SER A 141 5.05 31.04 15.89
C SER A 141 4.63 30.85 17.34
N VAL A 142 4.28 29.65 17.71
CA VAL A 142 4.22 29.28 19.13
C VAL A 142 5.66 29.33 19.61
N ALA A 143 5.96 30.33 20.47
CA ALA A 143 7.28 30.40 21.10
C ALA A 143 7.43 29.22 22.05
N THR A 144 8.59 28.55 22.01
CA THR A 144 8.94 27.54 23.02
C THR A 144 9.09 28.18 24.39
N ALA A 145 8.99 27.39 25.45
CA ALA A 145 9.29 27.87 26.84
C ALA A 145 10.73 28.43 26.96
N ARG A 146 11.64 28.05 26.05
CA ARG A 146 13.02 28.52 25.96
C ARG A 146 13.24 29.68 24.97
N GLY A 147 12.20 30.13 24.25
CA GLY A 147 12.30 31.20 23.24
C GLY A 147 13.01 30.78 21.95
N ILE A 148 13.15 29.48 21.65
CA ILE A 148 13.82 28.96 20.47
C ILE A 148 12.84 28.96 19.27
N SER A 149 13.29 29.39 18.08
CA SER A 149 12.47 29.37 16.86
C SER A 149 12.43 28.00 16.21
N VAL A 150 11.39 27.75 15.40
CA VAL A 150 11.26 26.48 14.66
C VAL A 150 12.41 26.28 13.66
N GLU A 151 12.89 27.36 13.05
CA GLU A 151 14.04 27.34 12.12
C GLU A 151 15.32 26.90 12.85
N GLU A 152 15.49 27.36 14.08
CA GLU A 152 16.64 26.97 14.92
C GLU A 152 16.54 25.49 15.32
N ILE A 153 15.36 25.02 15.69
CA ILE A 153 15.10 23.58 15.98
C ILE A 153 15.48 22.73 14.77
N ILE A 154 15.00 23.08 13.58
CA ILE A 154 15.27 22.32 12.35
C ILE A 154 16.74 22.39 11.97
N ARG A 155 17.38 23.56 12.05
CA ARG A 155 18.81 23.69 11.76
C ARG A 155 19.66 22.82 12.68
N ASN A 156 19.38 22.82 13.97
CA ASN A 156 20.11 22.00 14.94
C ASN A 156 19.86 20.49 14.70
N HIS A 157 18.61 20.12 14.39
CA HIS A 157 18.27 18.76 14.00
C HIS A 157 19.02 18.32 12.73
N GLN A 158 19.06 19.14 11.69
CA GLN A 158 19.81 18.85 10.46
C GLN A 158 21.30 18.67 10.73
N ALA A 159 21.89 19.56 11.51
CA ALA A 159 23.31 19.46 11.88
C ALA A 159 23.61 18.15 12.64
N TYR A 160 22.73 17.80 13.58
CA TYR A 160 22.87 16.56 14.34
C TYR A 160 22.66 15.33 13.45
N LYS A 161 21.70 15.36 12.53
CA LYS A 161 21.46 14.29 11.59
C LYS A 161 22.64 14.07 10.65
N THR A 162 23.19 15.13 10.06
CA THR A 162 24.40 15.03 9.23
C THR A 162 25.57 14.42 10.00
N TYR A 163 25.70 14.78 11.28
CA TYR A 163 26.70 14.14 12.14
C TYR A 163 26.42 12.64 12.29
N GLN A 164 25.17 12.23 12.58
CA GLN A 164 24.79 10.82 12.72
C GLN A 164 25.08 10.04 11.43
N GLU A 165 24.71 10.56 10.27
CA GLU A 165 24.98 9.95 8.96
C GLU A 165 26.47 9.77 8.67
N SER A 166 27.31 10.69 9.13
CA SER A 166 28.76 10.59 8.94
C SER A 166 29.42 9.44 9.70
N ILE A 167 28.69 8.88 10.68
CA ILE A 167 29.17 7.84 11.59
C ILE A 167 28.26 6.61 11.60
N GLU A 168 27.32 6.54 10.66
CA GLU A 168 26.33 5.48 10.62
C GLU A 168 26.98 4.10 10.64
N PRO A 169 26.68 3.28 11.68
CA PRO A 169 27.32 1.99 11.85
C PRO A 169 26.68 0.94 10.93
N ARG A 170 27.42 -0.14 10.68
CA ARG A 170 26.80 -1.38 10.19
C ARG A 170 26.12 -2.08 11.35
N TYR A 171 24.94 -2.62 11.14
CA TYR A 171 24.30 -3.41 12.21
C TYR A 171 23.49 -4.58 11.68
N ILE A 172 23.34 -5.56 12.54
CA ILE A 172 22.42 -6.68 12.36
C ILE A 172 21.35 -6.54 13.43
N ALA A 173 20.09 -6.65 13.03
CA ALA A 173 18.96 -6.71 13.95
C ALA A 173 18.07 -7.91 13.61
N ARG A 174 17.30 -8.37 14.56
CA ARG A 174 16.19 -9.28 14.29
C ARG A 174 14.98 -8.43 13.90
N ASP A 175 14.43 -8.67 12.72
CA ASP A 175 13.19 -8.05 12.29
C ASP A 175 11.99 -8.98 12.46
N ALA A 176 10.85 -8.41 12.77
CA ALA A 176 9.55 -9.07 12.72
C ALA A 176 8.54 -8.13 12.03
N THR A 177 8.24 -8.42 10.78
CA THR A 177 7.31 -7.62 9.97
C THR A 177 5.97 -8.32 9.87
N LYS A 178 4.92 -7.66 10.36
CA LYS A 178 3.52 -8.08 10.25
C LYS A 178 2.84 -7.28 9.17
N LEU A 179 2.31 -7.97 8.16
CA LEU A 179 1.54 -7.42 7.06
C LEU A 179 0.09 -7.85 7.22
N ARG A 180 -0.82 -6.90 7.37
CA ARG A 180 -2.24 -7.15 7.57
C ARG A 180 -3.00 -6.60 6.38
N PHE A 181 -3.67 -7.48 5.67
CA PHE A 181 -4.40 -7.16 4.45
C PHE A 181 -5.90 -7.19 4.76
N THR A 182 -6.60 -6.12 4.39
CA THR A 182 -8.05 -6.06 4.45
C THR A 182 -8.56 -5.64 3.08
N ILE A 183 -9.27 -6.54 2.42
CA ILE A 183 -9.94 -6.28 1.16
C ILE A 183 -11.38 -5.89 1.49
N GLN A 184 -11.91 -4.85 0.86
CA GLN A 184 -13.28 -4.41 1.05
C GLN A 184 -14.27 -5.59 0.85
N GLY A 185 -15.05 -5.90 1.89
CA GLY A 185 -15.99 -7.03 1.90
C GLY A 185 -15.32 -8.40 2.07
N GLY A 186 -14.04 -8.48 2.47
CA GLY A 186 -13.31 -9.73 2.69
C GLY A 186 -12.74 -9.88 4.09
N GLU A 187 -12.32 -11.10 4.41
CA GLU A 187 -11.64 -11.39 5.67
C GLU A 187 -10.25 -10.75 5.73
N ALA A 188 -9.83 -10.33 6.92
CA ALA A 188 -8.48 -9.84 7.13
C ALA A 188 -7.47 -11.01 7.16
N LEU A 189 -6.39 -10.88 6.41
CA LEU A 189 -5.26 -11.79 6.39
C LEU A 189 -4.06 -11.13 7.06
N GLU A 190 -3.39 -11.85 7.98
CA GLU A 190 -2.12 -11.43 8.55
C GLU A 190 -1.00 -12.35 8.06
N ALA A 191 0.02 -11.78 7.44
CA ALA A 191 1.27 -12.45 7.13
C ALA A 191 2.37 -11.87 8.01
N THR A 192 3.06 -12.71 8.77
CA THR A 192 4.20 -12.31 9.60
C THR A 192 5.46 -12.93 9.05
N ILE A 193 6.46 -12.10 8.81
CA ILE A 193 7.78 -12.47 8.32
C ILE A 193 8.77 -12.09 9.40
N ALA A 194 9.64 -13.00 9.76
CA ALA A 194 10.71 -12.72 10.73
C ALA A 194 12.05 -13.22 10.20
N GLY A 195 13.11 -12.47 10.52
CA GLY A 195 14.43 -12.83 10.06
C GLY A 195 15.53 -11.90 10.54
N ASP A 196 16.65 -11.91 9.85
CA ASP A 196 17.77 -11.03 10.14
C ASP A 196 17.77 -9.86 9.16
N TYR A 197 17.94 -8.68 9.72
CA TYR A 197 18.09 -7.43 8.99
C TYR A 197 19.55 -6.98 9.03
N PHE A 198 20.16 -6.84 7.87
CA PHE A 198 21.54 -6.37 7.72
C PHE A 198 21.51 -4.96 7.16
N SER A 199 21.93 -3.98 7.94
CA SER A 199 22.08 -2.60 7.50
C SER A 199 23.53 -2.26 7.23
N GLN A 200 23.79 -1.69 6.05
CA GLN A 200 25.10 -1.24 5.63
C GLN A 200 24.98 0.07 4.87
N PRO A 201 25.49 1.19 5.39
CA PRO A 201 25.28 2.52 4.81
C PRO A 201 25.62 2.65 3.32
N ALA A 202 26.68 1.99 2.88
CA ALA A 202 27.15 2.05 1.50
C ALA A 202 26.40 1.15 0.51
N ARG A 203 25.58 0.20 0.98
CA ARG A 203 24.90 -0.82 0.13
C ARG A 203 23.40 -0.95 0.35
N GLY A 204 22.86 -0.17 1.29
CA GLY A 204 21.47 -0.31 1.71
C GLY A 204 21.27 -1.44 2.70
N ALA A 205 20.06 -1.96 2.77
CA ALA A 205 19.70 -2.98 3.74
C ALA A 205 19.23 -4.27 3.07
N ASP A 206 19.60 -5.40 3.70
CA ASP A 206 19.17 -6.73 3.30
C ASP A 206 18.29 -7.35 4.38
N TRP A 207 17.11 -7.79 3.98
CA TRP A 207 16.15 -8.50 4.80
C TRP A 207 16.25 -10.00 4.48
N VAL A 208 16.66 -10.81 5.45
CA VAL A 208 16.83 -12.26 5.30
C VAL A 208 15.65 -12.95 5.96
N TRP A 209 14.65 -13.33 5.18
CA TRP A 209 13.42 -13.94 5.69
C TRP A 209 13.66 -15.41 6.07
N GLN A 210 13.50 -15.74 7.35
CA GLN A 210 13.72 -17.05 7.90
C GLN A 210 12.41 -17.76 8.29
N ASP A 211 11.52 -17.02 8.95
CA ASP A 211 10.24 -17.53 9.42
C ASP A 211 9.08 -16.81 8.73
N PHE A 212 8.04 -17.55 8.38
CA PHE A 212 6.82 -17.03 7.79
C PHE A 212 5.59 -17.65 8.46
N TYR A 213 4.62 -16.78 8.79
CA TYR A 213 3.37 -17.18 9.41
C TYR A 213 2.19 -16.58 8.63
N ILE A 214 1.12 -17.35 8.46
CA ILE A 214 -0.16 -16.88 7.95
C ILE A 214 -1.20 -16.97 9.06
N ASN A 215 -1.75 -15.83 9.47
CA ASN A 215 -2.65 -15.73 10.62
C ASN A 215 -2.06 -16.38 11.89
N GLY A 216 -0.75 -16.30 12.07
CA GLY A 216 -0.04 -16.90 13.20
C GLY A 216 0.27 -18.39 13.07
N VAL A 217 -0.14 -19.05 11.99
CA VAL A 217 0.25 -20.45 11.69
C VAL A 217 1.55 -20.46 10.92
N LYS A 218 2.56 -21.18 11.43
CA LYS A 218 3.89 -21.23 10.83
C LYS A 218 3.90 -22.00 9.51
N TRP A 219 4.51 -21.39 8.50
CA TRP A 219 4.76 -22.02 7.21
C TRP A 219 5.95 -22.98 7.31
N LYS A 220 5.69 -24.28 7.22
CA LYS A 220 6.72 -25.32 7.42
C LYS A 220 7.13 -26.02 6.12
N TYR A 221 6.50 -25.73 5.01
CA TYR A 221 6.64 -26.49 3.77
C TYR A 221 7.33 -25.68 2.69
N GLY A 222 8.61 -25.94 2.49
CA GLY A 222 9.38 -25.34 1.41
C GLY A 222 9.71 -23.86 1.60
N ARG A 223 9.94 -23.18 0.49
CA ARG A 223 10.27 -21.74 0.48
C ARG A 223 9.05 -20.91 0.87
N ILE A 224 9.30 -19.76 1.49
CA ILE A 224 8.26 -18.76 1.73
C ILE A 224 7.58 -18.42 0.40
N PRO A 225 6.23 -18.54 0.31
CA PRO A 225 5.52 -18.31 -0.94
C PRO A 225 5.63 -16.85 -1.39
N GLU A 226 5.57 -16.64 -2.69
CA GLU A 226 5.41 -15.31 -3.26
C GLU A 226 3.93 -14.97 -3.34
N LEU A 227 3.42 -14.32 -2.31
CA LEU A 227 2.05 -13.82 -2.33
C LEU A 227 1.99 -12.51 -3.12
N PRO A 228 1.03 -12.33 -4.05
CA PRO A 228 0.92 -11.12 -4.86
C PRO A 228 0.81 -9.83 -4.05
N LEU A 229 0.21 -9.90 -2.86
CA LEU A 229 0.04 -8.78 -1.92
C LEU A 229 1.26 -8.56 -1.03
N ILE A 230 2.22 -9.48 -1.00
CA ILE A 230 3.45 -9.41 -0.20
C ILE A 230 4.68 -9.23 -1.10
N GLN A 231 4.50 -8.83 -2.35
CA GLN A 231 5.63 -8.49 -3.21
C GLN A 231 6.34 -7.26 -2.64
N PRO A 232 7.66 -7.31 -2.42
CA PRO A 232 8.40 -6.20 -1.79
C PRO A 232 8.23 -4.86 -2.50
N GLU A 233 8.11 -4.88 -3.81
CA GLU A 233 7.87 -3.70 -4.64
C GLU A 233 6.44 -3.14 -4.51
N LYS A 234 5.48 -3.93 -4.04
CA LYS A 234 4.10 -3.50 -3.76
C LYS A 234 3.97 -2.92 -2.36
N VAL A 235 4.81 -3.36 -1.45
CA VAL A 235 4.95 -2.76 -0.12
C VAL A 235 5.94 -1.61 -0.25
N THR A 236 5.46 -0.48 -0.73
CA THR A 236 6.29 0.72 -0.86
C THR A 236 6.77 1.10 0.52
N GLN A 237 8.07 0.95 0.77
CA GLN A 237 8.67 1.54 1.94
C GLN A 237 8.88 3.02 1.65
N LEU A 238 8.37 3.85 2.51
CA LEU A 238 8.83 5.22 2.58
C LEU A 238 10.29 5.17 3.03
N PRO A 239 11.15 6.05 2.51
CA PRO A 239 12.50 6.10 3.01
C PRO A 239 12.43 6.30 4.52
N LEU A 240 13.01 5.37 5.28
CA LEU A 240 13.16 5.46 6.75
C LEU A 240 13.86 6.78 7.15
N ASP A 241 14.38 7.47 6.15
CA ASP A 241 15.19 8.66 6.29
C ASP A 241 14.78 9.79 5.35
N ILE A 242 13.82 10.61 5.81
CA ILE A 242 13.48 11.86 5.16
C ILE A 242 14.43 12.96 5.65
N HIS A 243 15.09 13.62 4.69
CA HIS A 243 15.78 14.87 4.96
C HIS A 243 14.76 15.99 5.05
N LEU A 244 14.65 16.60 6.25
CA LEU A 244 13.85 17.79 6.47
C LEU A 244 14.61 19.00 5.92
N THR A 245 14.45 19.25 4.61
CA THR A 245 15.17 20.31 3.89
C THR A 245 14.43 21.64 3.93
N LYS A 246 15.04 22.67 3.35
CA LYS A 246 14.42 24.00 3.14
C LYS A 246 13.16 23.96 2.27
N ASP A 247 12.94 22.90 1.52
CA ASP A 247 11.77 22.75 0.64
C ASP A 247 10.46 22.55 1.41
N TYR A 248 10.55 22.40 2.71
CA TYR A 248 9.39 22.24 3.58
C TYR A 248 9.12 23.51 4.39
N ARG A 249 7.84 23.77 4.65
CA ARG A 249 7.40 24.73 5.65
C ARG A 249 7.24 24.02 6.96
N TYR A 250 7.77 24.64 8.03
CA TYR A 250 7.79 24.09 9.37
C TYR A 250 6.93 24.91 10.31
N GLN A 251 6.23 24.23 11.20
CA GLN A 251 5.44 24.85 12.27
C GLN A 251 5.69 24.12 13.58
N LEU A 252 6.16 24.82 14.58
CA LEU A 252 6.18 24.29 15.94
C LEU A 252 4.75 24.18 16.45
N VAL A 253 4.31 22.97 16.79
CA VAL A 253 2.98 22.70 17.31
C VAL A 253 2.95 22.93 18.83
N ARG A 254 3.91 22.31 19.53
CA ARG A 254 4.06 22.41 21.00
C ARG A 254 5.34 21.74 21.45
N GLU A 255 5.69 21.94 22.72
CA GLU A 255 6.59 21.06 23.45
C GLU A 255 5.78 19.94 24.11
N THR A 256 6.29 18.72 24.11
CA THR A 256 5.60 17.55 24.63
C THR A 256 6.59 16.47 25.08
N ASP A 257 6.18 15.67 26.05
CA ASP A 257 6.97 14.51 26.44
C ASP A 257 6.55 13.29 25.62
N LEU A 258 7.52 12.63 25.02
CA LEU A 258 7.32 11.43 24.21
C LEU A 258 8.34 10.36 24.61
N ARG A 259 7.87 9.20 25.08
CA ARG A 259 8.71 8.07 25.48
C ARG A 259 9.82 8.43 26.50
N GLY A 260 9.57 9.42 27.37
CA GLY A 260 10.52 9.91 28.36
C GLY A 260 11.49 10.99 27.85
N TYR A 261 11.35 11.45 26.62
CA TYR A 261 12.11 12.56 26.05
C TYR A 261 11.26 13.83 26.00
N HIS A 262 11.84 14.96 26.34
CA HIS A 262 11.21 16.27 26.17
C HIS A 262 11.43 16.75 24.72
N CYS A 263 10.37 16.75 23.90
CA CYS A 263 10.44 16.91 22.46
C CYS A 263 9.76 18.20 21.98
N TYR A 264 10.31 18.78 20.92
CA TYR A 264 9.61 19.70 20.05
C TYR A 264 8.78 18.91 19.04
N GLU A 265 7.45 19.09 19.05
CA GLU A 265 6.54 18.55 18.05
C GLU A 265 6.46 19.54 16.89
N VAL A 266 7.09 19.21 15.78
CA VAL A 266 7.19 20.08 14.60
C VAL A 266 6.44 19.45 13.44
N ARG A 267 5.44 20.17 12.91
CA ARG A 267 4.77 19.82 11.67
C ARG A 267 5.59 20.30 10.48
N PHE A 268 5.64 19.50 9.43
CA PHE A 268 6.26 19.85 8.16
C PHE A 268 5.31 19.59 7.00
N GLU A 269 5.30 20.51 6.04
CA GLU A 269 4.50 20.42 4.82
C GLU A 269 5.30 21.00 3.64
N PRO A 270 5.19 20.42 2.44
CA PRO A 270 5.82 21.00 1.26
C PRO A 270 5.18 22.34 0.90
N PRO A 271 5.88 23.22 0.17
CA PRO A 271 5.29 24.46 -0.34
C PRO A 271 4.14 24.17 -1.31
N PRO A 272 3.14 25.07 -1.41
CA PRO A 272 1.95 24.86 -2.24
C PRO A 272 2.27 24.62 -3.72
N ASN A 273 3.38 25.17 -4.20
CA ASN A 273 3.81 25.12 -5.60
C ASN A 273 4.86 24.05 -5.88
N ALA A 274 5.01 23.07 -4.98
CA ALA A 274 5.97 21.99 -5.16
C ALA A 274 5.65 21.18 -6.44
N PRO A 275 6.67 20.84 -7.26
CA PRO A 275 6.47 20.08 -8.48
C PRO A 275 5.76 18.75 -8.24
N PRO A 276 4.72 18.38 -9.01
CA PRO A 276 4.00 17.12 -8.84
C PRO A 276 4.86 15.88 -9.08
N SER A 277 5.99 16.03 -9.76
CA SER A 277 6.91 14.93 -10.09
C SER A 277 7.79 14.49 -8.91
N LEU A 278 7.90 15.30 -7.86
CA LEU A 278 8.71 14.95 -6.69
C LEU A 278 7.89 14.14 -5.68
N PRO A 279 8.47 13.07 -5.12
CA PRO A 279 7.87 12.36 -3.99
C PRO A 279 7.98 13.26 -2.75
N LEU A 280 6.91 13.94 -2.42
CA LEU A 280 6.85 14.84 -1.28
C LEU A 280 6.07 14.20 -0.14
N TYR A 281 6.37 14.65 1.07
CA TYR A 281 5.76 14.15 2.29
C TYR A 281 5.26 15.33 3.13
N ARG A 282 4.20 15.11 3.88
CA ARG A 282 3.77 15.99 4.98
C ARG A 282 3.67 15.19 6.25
N GLY A 283 3.91 15.80 7.40
CA GLY A 283 3.86 15.04 8.63
C GLY A 283 4.23 15.82 9.86
N THR A 284 4.64 15.06 10.88
CA THR A 284 5.08 15.59 12.16
C THR A 284 6.34 14.85 12.59
N VAL A 285 7.33 15.59 13.05
CA VAL A 285 8.55 15.06 13.65
C VAL A 285 8.63 15.49 15.11
N TRP A 286 9.04 14.58 15.97
CA TRP A 286 9.34 14.84 17.40
C TRP A 286 10.84 14.84 17.57
N ILE A 287 11.37 16.00 17.89
CA ILE A 287 12.81 16.25 18.02
C ILE A 287 13.13 16.46 19.50
N ASP A 288 14.02 15.66 20.05
CA ASP A 288 14.49 15.82 21.42
C ASP A 288 15.15 17.17 21.61
N SER A 289 14.73 17.90 22.65
CA SER A 289 15.15 19.28 22.90
C SER A 289 16.62 19.42 23.31
N ARG A 290 17.27 18.34 23.68
CA ARG A 290 18.66 18.31 24.16
C ARG A 290 19.63 17.77 23.11
N THR A 291 19.32 16.62 22.52
CA THR A 291 20.22 15.97 21.56
C THR A 291 19.96 16.40 20.12
N TRP A 292 18.79 16.99 19.85
CA TRP A 292 18.29 17.32 18.52
C TRP A 292 18.00 16.08 17.67
N ALA A 293 18.00 14.91 18.30
CA ALA A 293 17.70 13.65 17.66
C ALA A 293 16.21 13.53 17.33
N ARG A 294 15.90 12.80 16.30
CA ARG A 294 14.55 12.41 15.95
C ARG A 294 14.12 11.22 16.80
N ILE A 295 13.13 11.43 17.65
CA ILE A 295 12.54 10.39 18.51
C ILE A 295 11.45 9.64 17.77
N ARG A 296 10.66 10.38 16.97
CA ARG A 296 9.60 9.85 16.10
C ARG A 296 9.43 10.74 14.89
N ILE A 297 9.08 10.14 13.78
CA ILE A 297 8.54 10.84 12.62
C ILE A 297 7.27 10.13 12.15
N SER A 298 6.24 10.90 11.80
CA SER A 298 5.02 10.40 11.15
C SER A 298 4.82 11.20 9.87
N MET A 299 4.61 10.51 8.75
CA MET A 299 4.58 11.14 7.44
C MET A 299 3.58 10.49 6.50
N ILE A 300 2.99 11.32 5.65
CA ILE A 300 2.05 10.92 4.60
C ILE A 300 2.68 11.31 3.27
N GLN A 301 2.78 10.36 2.36
CA GLN A 301 3.27 10.60 1.01
C GLN A 301 2.23 11.34 0.19
N LEU A 302 2.67 12.37 -0.50
CA LEU A 302 1.89 13.16 -1.45
C LEU A 302 2.29 12.77 -2.89
N HIS A 303 1.57 13.30 -3.87
CA HIS A 303 1.83 13.06 -5.30
C HIS A 303 1.93 11.57 -5.66
N LEU A 304 1.09 10.76 -5.00
CA LEU A 304 0.99 9.33 -5.29
C LEU A 304 0.49 9.10 -6.72
N THR A 305 1.04 8.09 -7.37
CA THR A 305 0.69 7.70 -8.74
C THR A 305 0.37 6.20 -8.80
N GLY A 306 -0.25 5.78 -9.89
CA GLY A 306 -0.56 4.38 -10.11
C GLY A 306 -1.63 3.85 -9.16
N GLU A 307 -1.40 2.65 -8.67
CA GLU A 307 -2.34 1.92 -7.83
C GLU A 307 -2.34 2.32 -6.35
N VAL A 308 -1.35 3.11 -5.90
CA VAL A 308 -1.26 3.53 -4.50
C VAL A 308 -2.17 4.72 -4.26
N LEU A 309 -3.21 4.53 -3.44
CA LEU A 309 -4.20 5.55 -3.12
C LEU A 309 -3.77 6.41 -1.93
N SER A 310 -3.16 5.80 -0.92
CA SER A 310 -2.56 6.49 0.23
C SER A 310 -1.38 5.71 0.78
N ASN A 311 -0.45 6.43 1.41
CA ASN A 311 0.70 5.85 2.06
C ASN A 311 1.08 6.72 3.27
N GLU A 312 0.97 6.16 4.46
CA GLU A 312 1.30 6.81 5.74
C GLU A 312 2.27 5.91 6.51
N GLU A 313 3.33 6.50 7.06
CA GLU A 313 4.32 5.77 7.85
C GLU A 313 4.69 6.53 9.10
N ARG A 314 4.96 5.80 10.16
CA ARG A 314 5.51 6.29 11.42
C ARG A 314 6.71 5.44 11.80
N VAL A 315 7.82 6.10 12.11
CA VAL A 315 9.06 5.48 12.59
C VAL A 315 9.37 5.98 13.99
N ASP A 316 9.62 5.06 14.89
CA ASP A 316 10.14 5.30 16.23
C ASP A 316 11.61 4.93 16.29
N PHE A 317 12.44 5.75 16.93
CA PHE A 317 13.87 5.54 17.08
C PHE A 317 14.25 5.22 18.53
N GLN A 318 15.32 4.46 18.70
CA GLN A 318 15.90 4.11 19.99
C GLN A 318 17.38 4.51 20.04
N PRO A 319 17.86 5.08 21.16
CA PRO A 319 19.27 5.41 21.34
C PRO A 319 20.07 4.19 21.79
N PHE A 320 21.31 4.18 21.33
CA PHE A 320 22.35 3.24 21.74
C PHE A 320 23.58 4.02 22.17
N ALA A 321 24.31 3.49 23.18
CA ALA A 321 25.61 4.01 23.48
C ALA A 321 26.58 3.71 22.34
N ARG A 322 27.30 4.70 21.83
CA ARG A 322 28.26 4.52 20.75
C ARG A 322 29.42 3.60 21.14
N GLU A 323 29.88 3.72 22.36
CA GLU A 323 30.84 2.79 22.95
C GLU A 323 30.10 1.60 23.58
N GLY A 324 30.42 0.39 23.15
CA GLY A 324 29.82 -0.86 23.62
C GLY A 324 28.41 -1.16 23.08
N HIS A 325 27.83 -0.23 22.27
CA HIS A 325 26.59 -0.43 21.50
C HIS A 325 25.39 -0.97 22.31
N GLN A 326 25.31 -0.55 23.57
CA GLN A 326 24.19 -0.96 24.47
C GLN A 326 22.97 -0.08 24.24
N PRO A 327 21.75 -0.65 24.19
CA PRO A 327 20.53 0.15 24.16
C PRO A 327 20.44 1.02 25.43
N LEU A 328 20.05 2.27 25.28
CA LEU A 328 19.91 3.23 26.36
C LEU A 328 18.44 3.48 26.69
N SER A 329 18.14 3.60 27.97
CA SER A 329 16.91 4.23 28.42
C SER A 329 16.92 5.75 28.16
N ALA A 330 15.77 6.40 28.22
CA ALA A 330 15.68 7.85 28.04
C ALA A 330 16.58 8.60 29.06
N ALA A 331 16.55 8.19 30.32
CA ALA A 331 17.37 8.80 31.39
C ALA A 331 18.89 8.62 31.15
N GLU A 332 19.32 7.44 30.69
CA GLU A 332 20.73 7.22 30.36
C GLU A 332 21.17 8.01 29.12
N ALA A 333 20.31 8.12 28.10
CA ALA A 333 20.55 8.94 26.93
C ALA A 333 20.62 10.43 27.31
N GLU A 334 19.76 10.86 28.24
CA GLU A 334 19.75 12.24 28.74
C GLU A 334 21.04 12.59 29.51
N ALA A 335 21.62 11.64 30.20
CA ALA A 335 22.86 11.84 30.99
C ALA A 335 24.13 11.88 30.12
N ARG A 336 24.08 11.42 28.84
CA ARG A 336 25.24 11.29 27.95
C ARG A 336 25.42 12.49 27.02
N ASN A 337 26.64 12.65 26.51
CA ASN A 337 26.89 13.60 25.43
C ASN A 337 26.14 13.15 24.15
N PRO A 338 25.40 14.02 23.47
CA PRO A 338 24.69 13.69 22.22
C PRO A 338 25.57 13.01 21.14
N ARG A 339 26.86 13.33 21.10
CA ARG A 339 27.81 12.72 20.16
C ARG A 339 28.22 11.30 20.49
N GLU A 340 27.90 10.82 21.68
CA GLU A 340 28.14 9.45 22.15
C GLU A 340 26.91 8.55 22.02
N ILE A 341 25.87 9.05 21.36
CA ILE A 341 24.60 8.35 21.17
C ILE A 341 24.37 8.10 19.69
N GLU A 342 24.00 6.87 19.34
CA GLU A 342 23.51 6.45 18.02
C GLU A 342 22.01 6.22 18.08
N TRP A 343 21.28 6.65 17.04
CA TRP A 343 19.84 6.46 16.98
C TRP A 343 19.48 5.52 15.85
N LEU A 344 18.92 4.36 16.19
CA LEU A 344 18.51 3.34 15.23
C LEU A 344 16.98 3.20 15.21
N PRO A 345 16.38 2.80 14.08
CA PRO A 345 14.95 2.55 14.00
C PRO A 345 14.57 1.39 14.94
N LEU A 346 13.58 1.59 15.79
CA LEU A 346 13.05 0.57 16.71
C LEU A 346 11.80 -0.10 16.15
N GLN A 347 10.88 0.72 15.66
CA GLN A 347 9.59 0.27 15.16
C GLN A 347 9.16 1.12 13.99
N VAL A 348 8.62 0.45 12.97
CA VAL A 348 7.97 1.09 11.83
C VAL A 348 6.51 0.64 11.81
N SER A 349 5.59 1.60 11.78
CA SER A 349 4.16 1.35 11.57
C SER A 349 3.72 2.08 10.31
N ALA A 350 3.16 1.37 9.36
CA ALA A 350 2.73 1.96 8.09
C ALA A 350 1.32 1.51 7.71
N GLN A 351 0.61 2.38 7.01
CA GLN A 351 -0.63 2.04 6.33
C GLN A 351 -0.54 2.45 4.87
N GLN A 352 -0.80 1.51 4.00
CA GLN A 352 -0.94 1.74 2.58
C GLN A 352 -2.34 1.32 2.13
N VAL A 353 -2.98 2.13 1.30
CA VAL A 353 -4.20 1.75 0.60
C VAL A 353 -3.87 1.67 -0.88
N ILE A 354 -4.09 0.51 -1.47
CA ILE A 354 -3.86 0.27 -2.88
C ILE A 354 -5.17 -0.08 -3.60
N SER A 355 -5.23 0.20 -4.89
CA SER A 355 -6.27 -0.33 -5.76
C SER A 355 -5.82 -1.69 -6.29
N ALA A 356 -6.44 -2.77 -5.82
CA ALA A 356 -6.22 -4.12 -6.32
C ALA A 356 -7.50 -4.62 -7.00
N ALA A 357 -7.44 -4.88 -8.30
CA ALA A 357 -8.59 -5.26 -9.14
C ALA A 357 -9.79 -4.29 -8.97
N GLY A 358 -9.52 -2.98 -8.90
CA GLY A 358 -10.53 -1.93 -8.73
C GLY A 358 -11.07 -1.76 -7.32
N ARG A 359 -10.68 -2.60 -6.37
CA ARG A 359 -11.10 -2.52 -4.96
C ARG A 359 -10.01 -1.92 -4.09
N ALA A 360 -10.41 -1.11 -3.10
CA ALA A 360 -9.48 -0.60 -2.11
C ALA A 360 -9.00 -1.73 -1.19
N THR A 361 -7.71 -2.00 -1.21
CA THR A 361 -7.06 -2.97 -0.31
C THR A 361 -6.20 -2.21 0.67
N VAL A 362 -6.45 -2.41 1.95
CA VAL A 362 -5.69 -1.81 3.04
C VAL A 362 -4.58 -2.75 3.47
N ILE A 363 -3.36 -2.24 3.50
CA ILE A 363 -2.17 -2.96 3.98
C ILE A 363 -1.66 -2.20 5.20
N LEU A 364 -1.76 -2.82 6.37
CA LEU A 364 -1.10 -2.34 7.59
C LEU A 364 0.21 -3.11 7.74
N ARG A 365 1.31 -2.37 7.90
CA ARG A 365 2.62 -2.94 8.16
C ARG A 365 3.10 -2.49 9.53
N GLU A 366 3.56 -3.44 10.33
CA GLU A 366 4.23 -3.19 11.59
C GLU A 366 5.54 -3.99 11.59
N THR A 367 6.66 -3.29 11.68
CA THR A 367 7.99 -3.90 11.74
C THR A 367 8.63 -3.54 13.06
N ASP A 368 8.99 -4.53 13.84
CA ASP A 368 9.71 -4.39 15.10
C ASP A 368 11.15 -4.85 14.88
N PHE A 369 12.12 -4.05 15.32
CA PHE A 369 13.53 -4.39 15.30
C PHE A 369 13.99 -4.69 16.73
N THR A 370 14.64 -5.84 16.92
CA THR A 370 15.17 -6.31 18.20
C THR A 370 16.58 -6.87 18.04
N ASP A 371 17.21 -7.24 19.14
CA ASP A 371 18.50 -7.97 19.17
C ASP A 371 19.60 -7.30 18.33
N PHE A 372 19.71 -5.98 18.45
CA PHE A 372 20.69 -5.19 17.73
C PHE A 372 22.11 -5.60 18.05
N ARG A 373 22.92 -5.75 17.01
CA ARG A 373 24.35 -6.00 17.06
C ARG A 373 25.02 -4.97 16.16
N VAL A 374 25.52 -3.90 16.75
CA VAL A 374 26.10 -2.77 16.06
C VAL A 374 27.60 -3.02 15.84
N ASP A 375 28.11 -2.75 14.65
CA ASP A 375 29.48 -2.99 14.18
C ASP A 375 30.07 -4.37 14.59
N PRO A 376 29.30 -5.49 14.45
CA PRO A 376 29.82 -6.77 14.86
C PRO A 376 30.98 -7.20 13.95
N THR A 377 32.05 -7.71 14.55
CA THR A 377 33.26 -8.15 13.83
C THR A 377 32.99 -9.28 12.84
N ASP A 378 31.92 -10.04 13.05
CA ASP A 378 31.48 -11.16 12.22
C ASP A 378 30.41 -10.75 11.17
N PHE A 379 30.17 -9.43 10.94
CA PHE A 379 29.15 -8.94 10.03
C PHE A 379 29.25 -9.57 8.63
N ASP A 380 30.42 -9.45 8.00
CA ASP A 380 30.61 -9.93 6.62
C ASP A 380 30.48 -11.45 6.53
N THR A 381 30.97 -12.18 7.53
CA THR A 381 30.84 -13.64 7.57
C THR A 381 29.39 -14.08 7.71
N ARG A 382 28.61 -13.44 8.58
CA ARG A 382 27.18 -13.72 8.73
C ARG A 382 26.39 -13.35 7.50
N HIS A 383 26.68 -12.21 6.90
CA HIS A 383 26.03 -11.78 5.67
C HIS A 383 26.31 -12.76 4.52
N GLN A 384 27.57 -13.22 4.36
CA GLN A 384 27.93 -14.25 3.38
C GLN A 384 27.21 -15.60 3.64
N VAL A 385 27.10 -16.01 4.89
CA VAL A 385 26.32 -17.24 5.26
C VAL A 385 24.84 -17.05 4.89
N ALA A 386 24.27 -15.89 5.16
CA ALA A 386 22.91 -15.59 4.77
C ALA A 386 22.73 -15.59 3.23
N GLU A 387 23.64 -14.96 2.49
CA GLU A 387 23.62 -14.98 1.02
C GLU A 387 23.76 -16.39 0.44
N ALA A 388 24.57 -17.26 1.07
CA ALA A 388 24.75 -18.64 0.65
C ALA A 388 23.53 -19.54 0.96
N SER A 389 22.74 -19.17 1.97
CA SER A 389 21.58 -19.95 2.44
C SER A 389 20.47 -20.04 1.38
N ASP A 390 19.44 -20.84 1.61
CA ASP A 390 18.23 -20.89 0.80
C ASP A 390 17.13 -19.91 1.28
N ALA A 391 17.43 -19.10 2.29
CA ALA A 391 16.52 -18.07 2.77
C ALA A 391 16.17 -17.08 1.65
N ARG A 392 14.97 -16.54 1.67
CA ARG A 392 14.56 -15.47 0.79
C ARG A 392 15.21 -14.17 1.28
N ILE A 393 15.92 -13.48 0.41
CA ILE A 393 16.55 -12.21 0.72
C ILE A 393 15.90 -11.12 -0.13
N VAL A 394 15.61 -10.01 0.52
CA VAL A 394 15.08 -8.79 -0.11
C VAL A 394 16.05 -7.67 0.17
N ARG A 395 16.46 -6.96 -0.87
CA ARG A 395 17.35 -5.79 -0.77
C ARG A 395 16.57 -4.51 -0.99
N GLU A 396 16.83 -3.54 -0.14
CA GLU A 396 16.40 -2.17 -0.39
C GLU A 396 17.28 -1.54 -1.46
N THR A 397 16.67 -1.01 -2.52
CA THR A 397 17.34 -0.37 -3.65
C THR A 397 16.73 1.00 -3.92
N GLU A 398 17.37 1.84 -4.71
CA GLU A 398 16.79 3.12 -5.17
C GLU A 398 15.41 2.98 -5.85
N LYS A 399 15.13 1.79 -6.41
CA LYS A 399 13.86 1.45 -7.06
C LYS A 399 12.88 0.71 -6.14
N GLY A 400 13.10 0.77 -4.82
CA GLY A 400 12.33 0.05 -3.81
C GLY A 400 12.90 -1.35 -3.50
N MET A 401 12.11 -2.13 -2.78
CA MET A 401 12.50 -3.48 -2.34
C MET A 401 12.57 -4.45 -3.53
N ARG A 402 13.64 -5.24 -3.61
CA ARG A 402 13.85 -6.23 -4.67
C ARG A 402 14.31 -7.56 -4.11
N TYR A 403 13.80 -8.65 -4.67
CA TYR A 403 14.31 -9.98 -4.34
C TYR A 403 15.74 -10.16 -4.82
N MET A 404 16.52 -10.89 -4.03
CA MET A 404 17.84 -11.35 -4.45
C MET A 404 17.76 -12.84 -4.84
N VAL A 405 18.03 -13.12 -6.10
CA VAL A 405 18.01 -14.48 -6.67
C VAL A 405 19.41 -15.00 -6.95
N LYS A 406 19.63 -16.30 -6.78
CA LYS A 406 20.90 -16.93 -7.13
C LYS A 406 21.00 -17.04 -8.66
N ASN A 407 22.05 -16.51 -9.25
CA ASN A 407 22.36 -16.67 -10.66
C ASN A 407 22.96 -18.07 -10.95
N GLY A 408 23.28 -18.35 -12.23
CA GLY A 408 23.87 -19.63 -12.63
C GLY A 408 25.22 -19.98 -11.97
N SER A 409 25.93 -19.01 -11.40
CA SER A 409 27.16 -19.22 -10.62
C SER A 409 26.91 -19.36 -9.11
N GLY A 410 25.64 -19.36 -8.67
CA GLY A 410 25.27 -19.42 -7.26
C GLY A 410 25.37 -18.09 -6.50
N LYS A 411 25.84 -17.02 -7.13
CA LYS A 411 25.92 -15.68 -6.53
C LYS A 411 24.55 -15.01 -6.55
N ARG A 412 24.17 -14.34 -5.46
CA ARG A 412 22.95 -13.55 -5.41
C ARG A 412 23.09 -12.24 -6.19
N VAL A 413 22.07 -11.97 -6.97
CA VAL A 413 21.92 -10.73 -7.74
C VAL A 413 20.52 -10.17 -7.50
N VAL A 414 20.39 -8.85 -7.59
CA VAL A 414 19.08 -8.19 -7.52
C VAL A 414 18.25 -8.62 -8.73
N GLN A 415 17.04 -9.08 -8.49
CA GLN A 415 16.10 -9.47 -9.56
C GLN A 415 15.65 -8.21 -10.30
N GLU A 416 15.92 -8.15 -11.58
CA GLU A 416 15.37 -7.11 -12.46
C GLU A 416 13.94 -7.49 -12.86
N GLY A 417 13.00 -6.75 -12.36
CA GLY A 417 11.57 -7.03 -12.59
C GLY A 417 11.02 -8.07 -11.62
N PHE A 418 9.74 -8.27 -11.70
CA PHE A 418 8.98 -9.19 -10.85
C PHE A 418 7.90 -9.86 -11.67
N ASP A 419 7.53 -11.05 -11.24
CA ASP A 419 6.41 -11.75 -11.84
C ASP A 419 5.11 -11.08 -11.42
N THR A 420 4.43 -10.48 -12.39
CA THR A 420 3.16 -9.77 -12.17
C THR A 420 1.96 -10.68 -12.17
N SER A 421 2.13 -11.96 -12.48
CA SER A 421 1.05 -12.96 -12.58
C SER A 421 1.14 -14.01 -11.48
N ARG A 422 -0.01 -14.50 -11.05
CA ARG A 422 -0.13 -15.62 -10.11
C ARG A 422 -1.36 -16.45 -10.44
N THR A 423 -1.22 -17.74 -10.20
CA THR A 423 -2.32 -18.67 -10.30
C THR A 423 -2.55 -19.33 -8.95
N PHE A 424 -3.80 -19.44 -8.54
CA PHE A 424 -4.23 -20.08 -7.31
C PHE A 424 -5.15 -21.25 -7.68
N LEU A 425 -5.02 -22.34 -6.96
CA LEU A 425 -6.02 -23.41 -6.98
C LEU A 425 -6.83 -23.34 -5.68
N LEU A 426 -8.13 -23.14 -5.83
CA LEU A 426 -9.08 -23.24 -4.73
C LEU A 426 -9.81 -24.59 -4.83
N GLY A 427 -10.06 -25.20 -3.69
CA GLY A 427 -10.89 -26.39 -3.59
C GLY A 427 -11.54 -26.46 -2.23
N GLY A 428 -12.54 -27.31 -2.13
CA GLY A 428 -13.21 -27.47 -0.84
C GLY A 428 -14.54 -28.21 -0.93
N ILE A 429 -15.25 -28.14 0.19
CA ILE A 429 -16.58 -28.71 0.34
C ILE A 429 -17.40 -27.74 1.19
N HIS A 430 -18.58 -27.40 0.69
CA HIS A 430 -19.59 -26.66 1.43
C HIS A 430 -20.74 -27.59 1.83
N HIS A 431 -21.11 -27.59 3.10
CA HIS A 431 -22.27 -28.31 3.62
C HIS A 431 -23.33 -27.32 4.10
N ASP A 432 -24.49 -27.37 3.49
CA ASP A 432 -25.66 -26.55 3.85
C ASP A 432 -26.95 -27.31 3.54
N ALA A 433 -27.72 -27.61 4.59
CA ALA A 433 -29.00 -28.29 4.46
C ALA A 433 -30.10 -27.47 3.71
N GLY A 434 -29.86 -26.19 3.46
CA GLY A 434 -30.72 -25.31 2.64
C GLY A 434 -30.55 -25.50 1.13
N LEU A 435 -29.46 -26.15 0.69
CA LEU A 435 -29.19 -26.40 -0.71
C LEU A 435 -29.89 -27.68 -1.21
N GLN A 436 -30.24 -27.71 -2.50
CA GLN A 436 -30.77 -28.89 -3.15
C GLN A 436 -29.82 -30.10 -3.03
N PHE A 437 -28.51 -29.84 -3.10
CA PHE A 437 -27.46 -30.78 -2.77
C PHE A 437 -26.76 -30.32 -1.49
N PRO A 438 -27.08 -30.90 -0.33
CA PRO A 438 -26.54 -30.45 0.96
C PRO A 438 -25.02 -30.46 1.07
N VAL A 439 -24.33 -31.21 0.22
CA VAL A 439 -22.87 -31.22 0.12
C VAL A 439 -22.47 -30.77 -1.28
N LEU A 440 -21.89 -29.57 -1.37
CA LEU A 440 -21.46 -28.98 -2.63
C LEU A 440 -19.94 -29.01 -2.69
N PRO A 441 -19.32 -29.72 -3.67
CA PRO A 441 -17.91 -29.61 -3.91
C PRO A 441 -17.60 -28.24 -4.51
N LEU A 442 -16.57 -27.59 -3.98
CA LEU A 442 -16.04 -26.33 -4.48
C LEU A 442 -14.70 -26.58 -5.16
N GLY A 443 -14.48 -25.97 -6.32
CA GLY A 443 -13.21 -26.07 -7.01
C GLY A 443 -13.09 -25.01 -8.07
N GLY A 444 -11.92 -24.38 -8.15
CA GLY A 444 -11.69 -23.33 -9.12
C GLY A 444 -10.22 -22.96 -9.25
N ILE A 445 -9.95 -22.28 -10.34
CA ILE A 445 -8.66 -21.68 -10.64
C ILE A 445 -8.85 -20.17 -10.67
N ASP A 446 -7.98 -19.46 -9.97
CA ASP A 446 -7.95 -18.00 -9.94
C ASP A 446 -6.63 -17.52 -10.51
N TYR A 447 -6.69 -16.74 -11.58
CA TYR A 447 -5.54 -16.14 -12.24
C TYR A 447 -5.53 -14.63 -12.02
N PHE A 448 -4.44 -14.16 -11.51
CA PHE A 448 -4.18 -12.74 -11.25
C PHE A 448 -3.02 -12.25 -12.12
N ASN A 449 -3.15 -11.04 -12.70
CA ASN A 449 -2.04 -10.34 -13.33
C ASN A 449 -2.13 -8.83 -13.04
N PHE A 450 -1.12 -8.28 -12.41
CA PHE A 450 -1.06 -6.86 -12.03
C PHE A 450 -0.57 -5.93 -13.13
N ASN A 451 -0.06 -6.47 -14.25
CA ASN A 451 0.45 -5.68 -15.37
C ASN A 451 0.20 -6.39 -16.69
N TYR A 452 -1.06 -6.67 -16.97
CA TYR A 452 -1.46 -7.39 -18.19
C TYR A 452 -0.97 -6.68 -19.45
N ALA A 453 -0.30 -7.43 -20.31
CA ALA A 453 0.31 -6.95 -21.55
C ALA A 453 1.27 -5.75 -21.37
N ASN A 454 1.90 -5.59 -20.20
CA ASN A 454 2.78 -4.47 -19.84
C ASN A 454 2.12 -3.08 -19.97
N ARG A 455 0.80 -3.01 -19.75
CA ARG A 455 0.00 -1.78 -19.87
C ARG A 455 -0.48 -1.22 -18.52
N GLY A 456 0.00 -1.77 -17.41
CA GLY A 456 -0.47 -1.41 -16.06
C GLY A 456 -1.92 -1.83 -15.78
N ILE A 457 -2.53 -2.65 -16.64
CA ILE A 457 -3.89 -3.15 -16.44
C ILE A 457 -3.82 -4.33 -15.47
N GLN A 458 -4.59 -4.27 -14.41
CA GLN A 458 -4.76 -5.35 -13.46
C GLN A 458 -5.91 -6.24 -13.95
N THR A 459 -5.69 -7.53 -13.99
CA THR A 459 -6.72 -8.51 -14.37
C THR A 459 -6.81 -9.62 -13.34
N ASN A 460 -8.03 -10.08 -13.08
CA ASN A 460 -8.30 -11.27 -12.29
C ASN A 460 -9.35 -12.10 -13.02
N VAL A 461 -9.13 -13.40 -13.12
CA VAL A 461 -10.10 -14.34 -13.72
C VAL A 461 -10.21 -15.55 -12.81
N PHE A 462 -11.37 -15.69 -12.19
CA PHE A 462 -11.76 -16.88 -11.44
C PHE A 462 -12.66 -17.77 -12.29
N PHE A 463 -12.31 -19.04 -12.39
CA PHE A 463 -13.08 -20.06 -13.09
C PHE A 463 -13.31 -21.26 -12.18
N ALA A 464 -14.57 -21.60 -11.94
CA ALA A 464 -14.99 -22.74 -11.13
C ALA A 464 -15.99 -23.62 -11.89
N GLY A 465 -15.59 -24.10 -13.07
CA GLY A 465 -16.40 -24.98 -13.92
C GLY A 465 -17.64 -24.29 -14.50
N VAL A 466 -18.65 -24.05 -13.67
CA VAL A 466 -19.92 -23.41 -14.06
C VAL A 466 -19.98 -21.93 -13.74
N ILE A 467 -19.01 -21.40 -13.00
CA ILE A 467 -18.93 -20.00 -12.59
C ILE A 467 -17.71 -19.35 -13.21
N VAL A 468 -17.88 -18.18 -13.79
CA VAL A 468 -16.80 -17.29 -14.24
C VAL A 468 -16.97 -15.94 -13.56
N ALA A 469 -15.93 -15.47 -12.92
CA ALA A 469 -15.81 -14.07 -12.50
C ALA A 469 -14.54 -13.50 -13.11
N ALA A 470 -14.63 -12.33 -13.73
CA ALA A 470 -13.47 -11.68 -14.33
C ALA A 470 -13.48 -10.20 -14.00
N ASN A 471 -12.30 -9.65 -13.75
CA ASN A 471 -12.09 -8.23 -13.54
C ASN A 471 -10.97 -7.74 -14.43
N ALA A 472 -11.12 -6.55 -14.97
CA ALA A 472 -10.04 -5.81 -15.62
C ALA A 472 -10.10 -4.35 -15.17
N THR A 473 -9.00 -3.83 -14.62
CA THR A 473 -8.95 -2.47 -14.08
C THR A 473 -7.65 -1.78 -14.50
N ASN A 474 -7.77 -0.58 -15.05
CA ASN A 474 -6.66 0.35 -15.19
C ASN A 474 -6.65 1.30 -13.97
N PRO A 475 -5.71 1.17 -13.04
CA PRO A 475 -5.68 1.98 -11.81
C PRO A 475 -5.23 3.42 -12.04
N ASN A 476 -4.75 3.77 -13.23
CA ASN A 476 -4.10 5.06 -13.50
C ASN A 476 -4.39 5.56 -14.93
N VAL A 477 -5.64 5.81 -15.22
CA VAL A 477 -6.07 6.24 -16.56
C VAL A 477 -5.49 7.61 -16.90
N ALA A 478 -4.83 7.69 -18.04
CA ALA A 478 -4.21 8.91 -18.56
C ALA A 478 -3.25 9.57 -17.54
N HIS A 479 -2.53 8.79 -16.74
CA HIS A 479 -1.64 9.25 -15.68
C HIS A 479 -2.32 10.10 -14.59
N THR A 480 -3.65 9.99 -14.48
CA THR A 480 -4.42 10.57 -13.38
C THR A 480 -4.54 9.56 -12.24
N ARG A 481 -5.09 9.97 -11.11
CA ARG A 481 -5.39 9.06 -10.00
C ARG A 481 -6.73 8.34 -10.17
N THR A 482 -7.39 8.48 -11.32
CA THR A 482 -8.66 7.84 -11.62
C THR A 482 -8.44 6.43 -12.11
N ASN A 483 -9.15 5.47 -11.55
CA ASN A 483 -9.21 4.11 -12.07
C ASN A 483 -10.46 3.91 -12.93
N LEU A 484 -10.34 3.07 -13.96
CA LEU A 484 -11.48 2.54 -14.71
C LEU A 484 -11.42 1.03 -14.68
N GLY A 485 -12.54 0.39 -14.40
CA GLY A 485 -12.64 -1.05 -14.30
C GLY A 485 -13.91 -1.63 -14.87
N ALA A 486 -13.86 -2.91 -15.17
CA ALA A 486 -15.01 -3.72 -15.57
C ALA A 486 -14.97 -5.05 -14.82
N ASP A 487 -16.10 -5.41 -14.20
CA ASP A 487 -16.32 -6.69 -13.53
C ASP A 487 -17.35 -7.50 -14.31
N PHE A 488 -17.04 -8.72 -14.65
CA PHE A 488 -17.94 -9.66 -15.26
C PHE A 488 -18.22 -10.82 -14.30
N PHE A 489 -19.47 -11.22 -14.20
CA PHE A 489 -19.88 -12.44 -13.51
C PHE A 489 -20.90 -13.19 -14.35
N GLY A 490 -20.70 -14.51 -14.47
CA GLY A 490 -21.63 -15.41 -15.14
C GLY A 490 -21.66 -16.78 -14.50
N ILE A 491 -22.84 -17.37 -14.46
CA ILE A 491 -23.04 -18.75 -14.06
C ILE A 491 -23.74 -19.51 -15.19
N ALA A 492 -23.28 -20.73 -15.48
CA ALA A 492 -23.82 -21.54 -16.59
C ALA A 492 -24.94 -22.50 -16.15
N VAL A 493 -25.15 -22.64 -14.85
CA VAL A 493 -26.19 -23.53 -14.29
C VAL A 493 -27.15 -22.70 -13.47
N PRO A 494 -28.49 -22.83 -13.69
CA PRO A 494 -29.47 -22.12 -12.91
C PRO A 494 -29.40 -22.47 -11.42
N THR A 495 -29.47 -21.47 -10.57
CA THR A 495 -29.57 -21.63 -9.11
C THR A 495 -31.03 -21.55 -8.66
N THR A 496 -31.41 -22.40 -7.71
CA THR A 496 -32.78 -22.37 -7.16
C THR A 496 -32.91 -21.24 -6.16
N ASN A 497 -33.82 -20.31 -6.44
CA ASN A 497 -34.28 -19.30 -5.51
C ASN A 497 -35.49 -19.87 -4.75
N SER A 498 -35.26 -20.39 -3.53
CA SER A 498 -36.31 -20.91 -2.67
C SER A 498 -37.10 -19.78 -1.98
N MET A 499 -38.35 -19.99 -1.70
CA MET A 499 -39.20 -19.10 -0.88
C MET A 499 -39.34 -19.65 0.53
N TYR A 500 -39.09 -18.83 1.51
CA TYR A 500 -39.34 -19.14 2.93
C TYR A 500 -40.38 -18.18 3.51
N ARG A 501 -41.38 -18.74 4.20
CA ARG A 501 -42.38 -17.98 4.95
C ARG A 501 -42.41 -18.48 6.38
N PHE A 502 -42.22 -17.61 7.34
CA PHE A 502 -42.16 -17.95 8.78
C PHE A 502 -41.22 -19.14 9.06
N GLY A 503 -40.04 -19.14 8.44
CA GLY A 503 -39.00 -20.17 8.62
C GLY A 503 -39.28 -21.51 7.93
N ARG A 504 -40.36 -21.62 7.12
CA ARG A 504 -40.73 -22.84 6.38
C ARG A 504 -40.55 -22.64 4.87
N GLU A 505 -39.81 -23.56 4.25
CA GLU A 505 -39.64 -23.57 2.80
C GLU A 505 -40.95 -23.83 2.08
N ARG A 506 -41.19 -23.08 1.02
CA ARG A 506 -42.33 -23.21 0.10
C ARG A 506 -41.81 -23.70 -1.26
N LYS A 507 -41.58 -25.00 -1.38
CA LYS A 507 -41.05 -25.61 -2.63
C LYS A 507 -41.95 -25.33 -3.83
N SER A 508 -43.29 -25.25 -3.62
CA SER A 508 -44.24 -24.91 -4.69
C SER A 508 -44.04 -23.51 -5.30
N GLU A 509 -43.25 -22.66 -4.65
CA GLU A 509 -42.93 -21.31 -5.09
C GLU A 509 -41.43 -21.19 -5.52
N ALA A 510 -40.69 -22.28 -5.60
CA ALA A 510 -39.29 -22.28 -6.04
C ALA A 510 -39.16 -21.83 -7.49
N VAL A 511 -38.10 -21.04 -7.79
CA VAL A 511 -37.81 -20.52 -9.13
C VAL A 511 -36.33 -20.71 -9.40
N LYS A 512 -35.98 -21.17 -10.58
CA LYS A 512 -34.60 -21.18 -11.04
C LYS A 512 -34.24 -19.84 -11.65
N ALA A 513 -33.07 -19.30 -11.28
CA ALA A 513 -32.54 -18.06 -11.81
C ALA A 513 -31.11 -18.27 -12.37
N LEU A 514 -30.84 -17.64 -13.49
CA LEU A 514 -29.54 -17.66 -14.14
C LEU A 514 -29.07 -16.22 -14.37
N PRO A 515 -28.33 -15.61 -13.42
CA PRO A 515 -27.83 -14.25 -13.54
C PRO A 515 -26.52 -14.18 -14.30
N THR A 516 -26.39 -13.15 -15.13
CA THR A 516 -25.15 -12.71 -15.74
C THR A 516 -25.03 -11.21 -15.58
N SER A 517 -23.88 -10.69 -15.19
CA SER A 517 -23.71 -9.26 -14.97
C SER A 517 -22.36 -8.74 -15.49
N LEU A 518 -22.40 -7.48 -15.90
CA LEU A 518 -21.24 -6.67 -16.21
C LEU A 518 -21.37 -5.35 -15.42
N THR A 519 -20.38 -5.02 -14.63
CA THR A 519 -20.32 -3.73 -13.92
C THR A 519 -19.14 -2.92 -14.39
N LEU A 520 -19.39 -1.71 -14.87
CA LEU A 520 -18.37 -0.73 -15.22
C LEU A 520 -18.17 0.20 -14.02
N ARG A 521 -16.91 0.55 -13.72
CA ARG A 521 -16.58 1.41 -12.58
C ARG A 521 -15.61 2.50 -12.97
N ALA A 522 -15.80 3.69 -12.37
CA ALA A 522 -14.87 4.79 -12.43
C ALA A 522 -14.62 5.30 -11.01
N GLY A 523 -13.40 5.15 -10.51
CA GLY A 523 -13.06 5.47 -9.13
C GLY A 523 -12.01 6.57 -9.02
N HIS A 524 -12.11 7.40 -7.97
CA HIS A 524 -11.14 8.43 -7.67
C HIS A 524 -10.85 8.49 -6.17
N PRO A 525 -9.55 8.58 -5.77
CA PRO A 525 -9.19 8.74 -4.36
C PRO A 525 -9.54 10.14 -3.86
N VAL A 526 -10.10 10.22 -2.65
CA VAL A 526 -10.53 11.46 -1.99
C VAL A 526 -10.00 11.52 -0.56
N PHE A 527 -9.80 12.73 -0.04
CA PHE A 527 -9.40 12.97 1.38
C PHE A 527 -8.19 12.16 1.86
N GLY A 528 -7.29 11.78 0.95
CA GLY A 528 -6.06 11.05 1.27
C GLY A 528 -6.23 9.56 1.57
N PHE A 529 -7.28 9.13 2.27
CA PHE A 529 -7.52 7.73 2.67
C PHE A 529 -8.87 7.19 2.21
N GLY A 530 -9.62 7.99 1.49
CA GLY A 530 -10.93 7.64 0.95
C GLY A 530 -10.88 7.39 -0.55
N LYS A 531 -11.92 6.73 -1.05
CA LYS A 531 -12.18 6.50 -2.47
C LYS A 531 -13.68 6.64 -2.72
N ILE A 532 -14.02 7.24 -3.85
CA ILE A 532 -15.38 7.25 -4.38
C ILE A 532 -15.33 6.56 -5.74
N ASP A 533 -16.24 5.62 -5.96
CA ASP A 533 -16.45 4.91 -7.21
C ASP A 533 -17.86 5.21 -7.73
N LEU A 534 -17.99 5.56 -8.99
CA LEU A 534 -19.24 5.53 -9.74
C LEU A 534 -19.33 4.21 -10.47
N SER A 535 -20.47 3.56 -10.41
CA SER A 535 -20.72 2.27 -11.05
C SER A 535 -21.89 2.32 -12.02
N LEU A 536 -21.83 1.45 -13.02
CA LEU A 536 -22.95 1.15 -13.91
C LEU A 536 -23.05 -0.38 -14.05
N GLY A 537 -23.99 -0.96 -13.31
CA GLY A 537 -24.34 -2.37 -13.40
C GLY A 537 -25.27 -2.64 -14.59
N LEU A 538 -24.95 -3.69 -15.32
CA LEU A 538 -25.77 -4.25 -16.39
C LEU A 538 -25.98 -5.72 -16.07
N ARG A 539 -27.21 -6.15 -15.74
CA ARG A 539 -27.51 -7.50 -15.31
C ARG A 539 -28.61 -8.11 -16.16
N HIS A 540 -28.40 -9.31 -16.64
CA HIS A 540 -29.42 -10.12 -17.30
C HIS A 540 -29.75 -11.32 -16.43
N ILE A 541 -31.05 -11.54 -16.15
CA ILE A 541 -31.54 -12.67 -15.36
C ILE A 541 -32.57 -13.44 -16.17
N THR A 542 -32.31 -14.73 -16.38
CA THR A 542 -33.29 -15.65 -16.94
C THR A 542 -33.96 -16.42 -15.82
N TYR A 543 -35.27 -16.52 -15.84
CA TYR A 543 -36.05 -17.25 -14.85
C TYR A 543 -36.70 -18.48 -15.45
N GLN A 544 -36.71 -19.60 -14.71
CA GLN A 544 -37.25 -20.85 -15.12
C GLN A 544 -38.02 -21.50 -13.97
N ARG A 545 -38.96 -22.34 -14.32
CA ARG A 545 -39.68 -23.20 -13.33
C ARG A 545 -38.68 -24.18 -12.72
N ASP A 546 -38.74 -24.37 -11.42
CA ASP A 546 -38.14 -25.52 -10.75
C ASP A 546 -39.06 -26.75 -10.90
N ALA A 547 -38.52 -27.93 -10.62
CA ALA A 547 -39.29 -29.16 -10.64
C ALA A 547 -40.48 -29.14 -9.66
N ASP A 548 -40.32 -28.47 -8.54
CA ASP A 548 -41.29 -28.38 -7.48
C ASP A 548 -42.25 -27.18 -7.66
N THR A 549 -42.06 -26.30 -8.64
CA THR A 549 -42.88 -25.09 -8.86
C THR A 549 -44.33 -25.51 -9.19
N ALA A 550 -45.30 -25.02 -8.38
CA ALA A 550 -46.69 -25.31 -8.59
C ALA A 550 -47.20 -24.87 -9.98
N PRO A 551 -48.10 -25.63 -10.64
CA PRO A 551 -48.58 -25.28 -11.98
C PRO A 551 -49.20 -23.86 -12.07
N GLY A 552 -49.85 -23.41 -11.03
CA GLY A 552 -50.48 -22.07 -10.96
C GLY A 552 -49.53 -20.93 -10.55
N PHE A 553 -48.25 -21.20 -10.29
CA PHE A 553 -47.28 -20.16 -9.96
C PHE A 553 -46.72 -19.55 -11.26
N GLU A 554 -46.88 -18.27 -11.45
CA GLU A 554 -46.29 -17.56 -12.57
C GLU A 554 -44.84 -17.21 -12.27
N VAL A 555 -43.92 -17.70 -13.10
CA VAL A 555 -42.48 -17.40 -12.98
C VAL A 555 -42.22 -16.00 -13.52
N PRO A 556 -41.33 -15.20 -12.88
CA PRO A 556 -40.96 -13.89 -13.38
C PRO A 556 -40.50 -13.95 -14.83
N SER A 557 -40.72 -12.90 -15.57
CA SER A 557 -40.20 -12.76 -16.93
C SER A 557 -38.69 -12.49 -16.90
N ASP A 558 -37.96 -13.03 -17.88
CA ASP A 558 -36.58 -12.66 -18.11
C ASP A 558 -36.43 -11.16 -18.18
N THR A 559 -35.43 -10.63 -17.49
CA THR A 559 -35.26 -9.19 -17.37
C THR A 559 -33.82 -8.78 -17.57
N PHE A 560 -33.65 -7.60 -18.16
CA PHE A 560 -32.39 -6.85 -18.16
C PHE A 560 -32.51 -5.71 -17.16
N GLU A 561 -31.51 -5.58 -16.30
CA GLU A 561 -31.47 -4.57 -15.21
C GLU A 561 -30.30 -3.62 -15.44
N ILE A 562 -30.54 -2.34 -15.23
CA ILE A 562 -29.56 -1.27 -15.32
C ILE A 562 -29.47 -0.63 -13.93
N SER A 563 -28.26 -0.56 -13.40
CA SER A 563 -28.00 -0.15 -12.01
C SER A 563 -26.87 0.88 -11.95
N PRO A 564 -27.15 2.17 -12.18
CA PRO A 564 -26.18 3.21 -11.81
C PRO A 564 -26.08 3.30 -10.28
N GLY A 565 -24.83 3.44 -9.80
CA GLY A 565 -24.56 3.44 -8.37
C GLY A 565 -23.36 4.32 -7.99
N ILE A 566 -23.21 4.51 -6.70
CA ILE A 566 -22.09 5.20 -6.08
C ILE A 566 -21.64 4.42 -4.85
N ASP A 567 -20.32 4.18 -4.76
CA ASP A 567 -19.67 3.59 -3.61
C ASP A 567 -18.70 4.60 -3.02
N ALA A 568 -18.61 4.63 -1.70
CA ALA A 568 -17.61 5.42 -0.99
C ALA A 568 -16.95 4.58 0.09
N SER A 569 -15.65 4.72 0.25
CA SER A 569 -14.91 4.05 1.31
C SER A 569 -13.85 4.96 1.91
N TYR A 570 -13.57 4.76 3.18
CA TYR A 570 -12.51 5.42 3.92
C TYR A 570 -11.85 4.41 4.85
N SER A 571 -10.51 4.33 4.81
CA SER A 571 -9.76 3.37 5.63
C SER A 571 -8.52 4.01 6.23
N ARG A 572 -8.39 3.95 7.55
CA ARG A 572 -7.21 4.43 8.26
C ARG A 572 -6.96 3.67 9.55
N TRP A 573 -5.70 3.21 9.77
CA TRP A 573 -5.25 2.54 10.99
C TRP A 573 -6.17 1.41 11.47
N GLY A 574 -6.60 0.56 10.54
CA GLY A 574 -7.44 -0.60 10.80
C GLY A 574 -8.91 -0.29 11.02
N TYR A 575 -9.35 0.96 10.83
CA TYR A 575 -10.76 1.31 10.66
C TYR A 575 -11.11 1.36 9.19
N THR A 576 -12.25 0.78 8.84
CA THR A 576 -12.83 0.91 7.51
C THR A 576 -14.29 1.32 7.66
N VAL A 577 -14.70 2.35 6.94
CA VAL A 577 -16.08 2.75 6.77
C VAL A 577 -16.36 2.73 5.28
N SER A 578 -17.43 2.08 4.86
CA SER A 578 -17.85 2.08 3.47
C SER A 578 -19.37 2.19 3.35
N GLY A 579 -19.83 2.76 2.27
CA GLY A 579 -21.24 2.84 1.97
C GLY A 579 -21.47 2.84 0.47
N TYR A 580 -22.63 2.40 0.07
CA TYR A 580 -23.05 2.38 -1.34
C TYR A 580 -24.53 2.76 -1.46
N TYR A 581 -24.89 3.22 -2.64
CA TYR A 581 -26.26 3.48 -3.04
C TYR A 581 -26.42 3.16 -4.52
N ASP A 582 -27.33 2.25 -4.85
CA ASP A 582 -27.63 1.82 -6.21
C ASP A 582 -29.11 2.12 -6.53
N TRP A 583 -29.34 2.64 -7.72
CA TRP A 583 -30.65 2.81 -8.28
C TRP A 583 -30.84 1.82 -9.43
N ASN A 584 -31.83 0.92 -9.30
CA ASN A 584 -32.01 -0.23 -10.17
C ASN A 584 -33.28 -0.10 -11.00
N LYS A 585 -33.20 -0.43 -12.28
CA LYS A 585 -34.35 -0.44 -13.18
C LYS A 585 -34.36 -1.71 -14.04
N ARG A 586 -35.43 -2.46 -13.89
CA ARG A 586 -35.73 -3.62 -14.73
C ARG A 586 -36.42 -3.20 -16.03
N THR A 587 -36.00 -3.74 -17.16
CA THR A 587 -36.59 -3.39 -18.47
C THR A 587 -37.92 -4.11 -18.68
N ASN A 588 -38.02 -5.36 -18.23
CA ASN A 588 -39.19 -6.21 -18.38
C ASN A 588 -39.54 -6.80 -17.01
N TRP A 589 -40.60 -6.27 -16.37
CA TRP A 589 -41.07 -6.77 -15.10
C TRP A 589 -42.59 -6.93 -15.17
N LYS A 590 -43.09 -8.17 -15.13
CA LYS A 590 -44.47 -8.57 -15.30
C LYS A 590 -44.99 -9.28 -14.05
N PRO A 591 -46.33 -9.39 -13.87
CA PRO A 591 -46.88 -10.15 -12.75
C PRO A 591 -46.28 -11.53 -12.60
N TRP A 592 -46.02 -11.93 -11.37
CA TRP A 592 -45.48 -13.23 -10.98
C TRP A 592 -46.10 -13.68 -9.64
N GLY A 593 -46.00 -14.96 -9.30
CA GLY A 593 -46.48 -15.53 -8.05
C GLY A 593 -47.86 -16.16 -8.14
N ILE A 594 -48.37 -16.71 -7.01
CA ILE A 594 -49.71 -17.31 -6.90
C ILE A 594 -50.74 -16.27 -6.39
N LEU A 595 -50.34 -15.36 -5.52
CA LEU A 595 -51.16 -14.46 -4.74
C LEU A 595 -50.93 -12.98 -5.07
N SER A 596 -50.57 -12.63 -6.28
CA SER A 596 -50.36 -11.23 -6.66
C SER A 596 -49.33 -10.51 -5.76
N GLU A 597 -48.21 -11.16 -5.51
CA GLU A 597 -47.08 -10.52 -4.82
C GLU A 597 -46.36 -9.48 -5.69
N TYR A 598 -46.78 -9.41 -6.94
CA TYR A 598 -46.25 -8.46 -7.91
C TYR A 598 -46.72 -7.04 -7.60
N ASP A 599 -45.77 -6.16 -7.41
CA ASP A 599 -45.96 -4.72 -7.39
C ASP A 599 -45.27 -4.09 -8.58
N PRO A 600 -45.98 -3.36 -9.47
CA PRO A 600 -45.38 -2.69 -10.61
C PRO A 600 -44.29 -1.62 -10.20
N ASN A 601 -44.36 -1.08 -8.98
CA ASN A 601 -43.35 -0.15 -8.48
C ASN A 601 -41.99 -0.81 -8.30
N GLN A 602 -41.95 -2.14 -8.08
CA GLN A 602 -40.72 -2.93 -7.95
C GLN A 602 -39.95 -3.08 -9.28
N LYS A 603 -40.50 -2.54 -10.37
CA LYS A 603 -39.72 -2.38 -11.61
C LYS A 603 -38.53 -1.45 -11.43
N THR A 604 -38.64 -0.51 -10.54
CA THR A 604 -37.56 0.40 -10.13
C THR A 604 -37.41 0.30 -8.62
N TYR A 605 -36.24 0.00 -8.15
CA TYR A 605 -35.96 -0.13 -6.73
C TYR A 605 -34.58 0.44 -6.40
N THR A 606 -34.33 0.70 -5.13
CA THR A 606 -33.03 1.14 -4.64
C THR A 606 -32.51 0.16 -3.63
N ASP A 607 -31.19 0.04 -3.55
CA ASP A 607 -30.49 -0.63 -2.47
C ASP A 607 -29.32 0.22 -1.99
N HIS A 608 -29.05 0.17 -0.71
CA HIS A 608 -28.02 0.96 -0.06
C HIS A 608 -27.50 0.25 1.18
N GLY A 609 -26.27 0.58 1.54
CA GLY A 609 -25.67 0.03 2.75
C GLY A 609 -24.60 0.94 3.32
N LEU A 610 -24.37 0.77 4.62
CA LEU A 610 -23.29 1.37 5.37
C LEU A 610 -22.62 0.28 6.18
N SER A 611 -21.30 0.16 6.07
CA SER A 611 -20.50 -0.82 6.81
C SER A 611 -19.41 -0.12 7.62
N PHE A 612 -19.17 -0.60 8.82
CA PHE A 612 -18.06 -0.24 9.67
C PHE A 612 -17.32 -1.48 10.09
N ALA A 613 -16.01 -1.52 9.87
CA ALA A 613 -15.18 -2.64 10.30
C ALA A 613 -13.95 -2.17 11.09
N LYS A 614 -13.56 -2.94 12.09
CA LYS A 614 -12.35 -2.75 12.88
C LYS A 614 -11.72 -4.09 13.26
N SER A 615 -10.43 -4.25 12.95
CA SER A 615 -9.62 -5.33 13.49
C SER A 615 -8.68 -4.81 14.57
N ILE A 616 -8.70 -5.43 15.75
CA ILE A 616 -7.81 -5.15 16.88
C ILE A 616 -6.86 -6.33 17.01
N TYR A 617 -5.57 -6.06 16.83
CA TYR A 617 -4.52 -7.06 16.91
C TYR A 617 -3.88 -7.02 18.29
N LEU A 618 -3.81 -8.17 18.94
CA LEU A 618 -3.28 -8.36 20.27
C LEU A 618 -2.00 -9.20 20.22
N PRO A 619 -1.18 -9.25 21.29
CA PRO A 619 0.01 -10.09 21.33
C PRO A 619 -0.30 -11.57 21.03
N LYS A 620 0.72 -12.33 20.61
CA LYS A 620 0.63 -13.77 20.31
C LYS A 620 -0.40 -14.11 19.21
N PHE A 621 -0.47 -13.28 18.17
CA PHE A 621 -1.35 -13.47 17.01
C PHE A 621 -2.85 -13.52 17.34
N GLN A 622 -3.28 -12.94 18.46
CA GLN A 622 -4.69 -12.81 18.75
C GLN A 622 -5.31 -11.65 17.96
N ARG A 623 -6.56 -11.80 17.57
CA ARG A 623 -7.31 -10.78 16.81
C ARG A 623 -8.76 -10.73 17.29
N ILE A 624 -9.26 -9.52 17.49
CA ILE A 624 -10.70 -9.26 17.64
C ILE A 624 -11.14 -8.53 16.37
N GLY A 625 -12.14 -9.07 15.70
CA GLY A 625 -12.82 -8.44 14.55
C GLY A 625 -14.20 -7.94 14.97
N ILE A 626 -14.53 -6.72 14.59
CA ILE A 626 -15.84 -6.10 14.78
C ILE A 626 -16.28 -5.57 13.43
N GLU A 627 -17.52 -5.94 13.02
CA GLU A 627 -18.14 -5.42 11.81
C GLU A 627 -19.60 -5.10 12.12
N LEU A 628 -20.08 -3.96 11.62
CA LEU A 628 -21.43 -3.49 11.77
C LEU A 628 -21.94 -3.06 10.40
N ASP A 629 -23.06 -3.66 9.95
CA ASP A 629 -23.65 -3.37 8.67
C ASP A 629 -25.10 -2.92 8.85
N ALA A 630 -25.45 -1.83 8.18
CA ALA A 630 -26.82 -1.37 8.01
C ALA A 630 -27.13 -1.42 6.52
N ILE A 631 -28.05 -2.27 6.12
CA ILE A 631 -28.46 -2.44 4.73
C ILE A 631 -29.97 -2.21 4.58
N GLY A 632 -30.39 -1.75 3.42
CA GLY A 632 -31.80 -1.52 3.13
C GLY A 632 -32.05 -1.09 1.70
N GLY A 633 -33.35 -0.99 1.36
CA GLY A 633 -33.76 -0.51 0.05
C GLY A 633 -35.22 -0.14 0.03
N GLU A 634 -35.65 0.47 -1.08
CA GLU A 634 -37.02 0.80 -1.34
C GLU A 634 -37.55 -0.02 -2.53
N HIS A 635 -38.79 -0.45 -2.45
CA HIS A 635 -39.47 -1.27 -3.47
C HIS A 635 -38.74 -2.60 -3.77
N LEU A 636 -38.03 -3.14 -2.79
CA LEU A 636 -37.43 -4.46 -2.89
C LEU A 636 -38.52 -5.55 -2.95
N ASP A 637 -38.20 -6.60 -3.69
CA ASP A 637 -39.02 -7.82 -3.76
C ASP A 637 -38.15 -9.05 -3.46
N ARG A 638 -38.75 -10.23 -3.54
CA ARG A 638 -38.07 -11.52 -3.35
C ARG A 638 -36.73 -11.66 -4.14
N PHE A 639 -36.62 -11.06 -5.34
CA PHE A 639 -35.52 -11.26 -6.24
C PHE A 639 -34.47 -10.13 -6.13
N SER A 640 -34.78 -9.07 -5.41
CA SER A 640 -33.91 -7.93 -5.14
C SER A 640 -33.54 -7.77 -3.67
N ALA A 641 -34.27 -8.37 -2.73
CA ALA A 641 -33.96 -8.37 -1.32
C ALA A 641 -32.61 -9.03 -1.03
N TYR A 642 -31.91 -8.55 0.00
CA TYR A 642 -30.64 -9.10 0.43
C TYR A 642 -30.81 -10.53 0.93
N GLU A 643 -30.00 -11.44 0.42
CA GLU A 643 -29.98 -12.82 0.86
C GLU A 643 -28.87 -13.02 1.91
N LEU A 644 -29.26 -13.61 3.06
CA LEU A 644 -28.33 -13.93 4.14
C LEU A 644 -27.91 -15.41 4.03
N GLY A 645 -26.62 -15.68 4.27
CA GLY A 645 -26.06 -17.01 4.17
C GLY A 645 -24.75 -17.03 3.39
N PHE A 646 -24.20 -18.21 3.16
CA PHE A 646 -22.87 -18.35 2.56
C PHE A 646 -22.74 -17.75 1.14
N PHE A 647 -23.75 -17.97 0.31
CA PHE A 647 -23.81 -17.42 -1.04
C PHE A 647 -24.55 -16.08 -1.16
N GLY A 648 -24.99 -15.54 -0.03
CA GLY A 648 -25.75 -14.29 -0.02
C GLY A 648 -24.85 -13.05 -0.03
N SER A 649 -25.50 -11.89 -0.11
CA SER A 649 -24.84 -10.59 -0.03
C SER A 649 -24.29 -10.27 1.36
N GLN A 650 -24.85 -10.92 2.39
CA GLN A 650 -24.47 -10.80 3.80
C GLN A 650 -24.46 -12.17 4.47
N ARG A 651 -23.69 -12.33 5.56
CA ARG A 651 -23.55 -13.62 6.24
C ARG A 651 -23.91 -13.51 7.71
N ILE A 652 -24.75 -14.46 8.18
CA ILE A 652 -24.87 -14.85 9.59
C ILE A 652 -24.51 -16.33 9.68
N HIS A 653 -23.57 -16.70 10.55
CA HIS A 653 -23.08 -18.09 10.68
C HIS A 653 -24.22 -19.06 11.00
N GLY A 654 -24.30 -20.11 10.21
CA GLY A 654 -25.30 -21.16 10.35
C GLY A 654 -26.66 -20.85 9.73
N VAL A 655 -26.89 -19.66 9.18
CA VAL A 655 -28.08 -19.39 8.36
C VAL A 655 -27.93 -20.15 7.04
N ARG A 656 -28.94 -20.96 6.72
CA ARG A 656 -28.98 -21.73 5.47
C ARG A 656 -29.15 -20.82 4.27
N SER A 657 -28.45 -21.11 3.20
CA SER A 657 -28.56 -20.35 1.95
C SER A 657 -29.99 -20.21 1.47
N GLY A 658 -30.42 -19.01 1.10
CA GLY A 658 -31.76 -18.70 0.62
C GLY A 658 -32.87 -18.72 1.66
N SER A 659 -32.58 -19.10 2.93
CA SER A 659 -33.62 -19.25 3.95
C SER A 659 -34.05 -17.94 4.62
N VAL A 660 -33.19 -16.93 4.59
CA VAL A 660 -33.44 -15.62 5.18
C VAL A 660 -33.13 -14.54 4.17
N ARG A 661 -34.08 -13.66 3.96
CA ARG A 661 -33.92 -12.44 3.17
C ARG A 661 -34.20 -11.23 4.02
N ALA A 662 -33.72 -10.09 3.59
CA ALA A 662 -33.92 -8.83 4.26
C ALA A 662 -34.22 -7.73 3.23
N GLU A 663 -35.23 -6.94 3.47
CA GLU A 663 -35.43 -5.65 2.82
C GLU A 663 -34.64 -4.57 3.56
N ARG A 664 -34.49 -4.75 4.86
CA ARG A 664 -33.66 -3.95 5.74
C ARG A 664 -33.05 -4.85 6.80
N ALA A 665 -31.80 -4.62 7.12
CA ALA A 665 -31.15 -5.31 8.22
C ALA A 665 -30.13 -4.44 8.92
N LEU A 666 -29.96 -4.66 10.22
CA LEU A 666 -28.83 -4.20 11.01
C LEU A 666 -28.10 -5.44 11.50
N LEU A 667 -26.85 -5.61 11.06
CA LEU A 667 -26.05 -6.79 11.35
C LEU A 667 -24.82 -6.38 12.17
N GLY A 668 -24.46 -7.22 13.12
CA GLY A 668 -23.24 -7.10 13.91
C GLY A 668 -22.49 -8.42 13.92
N HIS A 669 -21.19 -8.37 13.62
CA HIS A 669 -20.31 -9.52 13.60
C HIS A 669 -19.16 -9.29 14.58
N LEU A 670 -18.94 -10.24 15.47
CA LEU A 670 -17.83 -10.27 16.42
C LEU A 670 -17.02 -11.53 16.18
N SER A 671 -15.72 -11.40 15.99
CA SER A 671 -14.83 -12.55 15.91
C SER A 671 -13.68 -12.43 16.90
N TYR A 672 -13.23 -13.58 17.41
CA TYR A 672 -12.03 -13.70 18.23
C TYR A 672 -11.17 -14.87 17.77
N GLY A 673 -10.01 -14.54 17.24
CA GLY A 673 -9.04 -15.51 16.73
C GLY A 673 -7.81 -15.62 17.61
N PHE A 674 -7.33 -16.84 17.84
CA PHE A 674 -6.11 -17.12 18.61
C PHE A 674 -5.37 -18.34 18.09
N VAL A 675 -4.07 -18.35 18.29
CA VAL A 675 -3.18 -19.45 17.90
C VAL A 675 -3.09 -20.45 19.05
N VAL A 676 -3.45 -21.69 18.79
CA VAL A 676 -3.37 -22.81 19.75
C VAL A 676 -1.95 -23.38 19.76
N SER A 677 -1.33 -23.45 18.58
CA SER A 677 0.04 -23.89 18.38
C SER A 677 0.58 -23.29 17.06
N ASP A 678 1.87 -23.38 16.83
CA ASP A 678 2.49 -22.96 15.55
C ASP A 678 1.87 -23.59 14.29
N GLN A 679 1.03 -24.61 14.46
CA GLN A 679 0.41 -25.35 13.35
C GLN A 679 -1.08 -25.08 13.21
N PHE A 680 -1.71 -24.49 14.24
CA PHE A 680 -3.15 -24.43 14.29
C PHE A 680 -3.68 -23.17 14.95
N ARG A 681 -4.61 -22.51 14.27
CA ARG A 681 -5.37 -21.35 14.74
C ARG A 681 -6.83 -21.70 14.88
N LEU A 682 -7.47 -21.16 15.90
CA LEU A 682 -8.93 -21.16 16.08
C LEU A 682 -9.46 -19.74 16.01
N GLU A 683 -10.68 -19.61 15.53
CA GLU A 683 -11.44 -18.36 15.51
C GLU A 683 -12.89 -18.65 15.88
N ALA A 684 -13.44 -17.94 16.84
CA ALA A 684 -14.84 -18.03 17.26
C ALA A 684 -15.60 -16.81 16.72
N PHE A 685 -16.87 -17.02 16.33
CA PHE A 685 -17.74 -16.01 15.76
C PHE A 685 -19.05 -15.91 16.53
N TYR A 686 -19.55 -14.70 16.63
CA TYR A 686 -20.90 -14.40 17.07
C TYR A 686 -21.49 -13.32 16.16
N ASP A 687 -22.64 -13.65 15.56
CA ASP A 687 -23.38 -12.73 14.71
C ASP A 687 -24.73 -12.44 15.31
N HIS A 688 -25.18 -11.19 15.13
CA HIS A 688 -26.51 -10.76 15.52
C HIS A 688 -27.10 -9.89 14.40
N GLY A 689 -28.30 -10.25 13.93
CA GLY A 689 -29.03 -9.50 12.91
C GLY A 689 -30.43 -9.14 13.39
N LEU A 690 -30.84 -7.90 13.11
CA LEU A 690 -32.24 -7.46 13.20
C LEU A 690 -32.75 -7.28 11.78
N ILE A 691 -33.76 -8.07 11.39
CA ILE A 691 -34.16 -8.26 9.99
C ILE A 691 -35.62 -7.84 9.81
N ASP A 692 -35.86 -7.04 8.77
CA ASP A 692 -37.18 -6.72 8.23
C ASP A 692 -37.34 -7.42 6.87
N ASP A 693 -38.42 -8.22 6.72
CA ASP A 693 -38.87 -8.86 5.49
C ASP A 693 -40.37 -9.04 5.54
N HIS A 694 -41.09 -8.25 4.76
CA HIS A 694 -42.55 -8.28 4.78
C HIS A 694 -43.16 -9.59 4.25
N LEU A 695 -42.48 -10.25 3.27
CA LEU A 695 -42.90 -11.52 2.70
C LEU A 695 -42.77 -12.66 3.70
N ALA A 696 -41.76 -12.64 4.52
CA ALA A 696 -41.53 -13.59 5.60
C ALA A 696 -42.34 -13.23 6.87
N GLY A 697 -42.88 -12.01 6.96
CA GLY A 697 -43.55 -11.49 8.14
C GLY A 697 -42.58 -11.11 9.28
N TYR A 698 -41.35 -10.78 8.94
CA TYR A 698 -40.32 -10.36 9.90
C TYR A 698 -40.38 -8.84 10.08
N HIS A 699 -40.41 -8.39 11.34
CA HIS A 699 -40.26 -7.00 11.70
C HIS A 699 -39.25 -6.86 12.82
N ARG A 700 -38.04 -6.34 12.51
CA ARG A 700 -36.87 -6.31 13.40
C ARG A 700 -36.66 -7.65 14.10
N GLU A 701 -36.87 -8.74 13.35
CA GLU A 701 -36.78 -10.09 13.88
C GLU A 701 -35.30 -10.45 14.15
N PRO A 702 -34.98 -10.90 15.38
CA PRO A 702 -33.57 -11.21 15.72
C PRO A 702 -33.14 -12.55 15.15
N PHE A 703 -32.02 -12.57 14.42
CA PHE A 703 -31.32 -13.76 14.02
C PHE A 703 -29.93 -13.77 14.65
N GLN A 704 -29.51 -14.90 15.18
CA GLN A 704 -28.25 -15.04 15.85
C GLN A 704 -27.49 -16.25 15.29
N GLY A 705 -26.21 -16.09 15.06
CA GLY A 705 -25.29 -17.12 14.62
C GLY A 705 -24.09 -17.26 15.55
N VAL A 706 -23.63 -18.48 15.74
CA VAL A 706 -22.35 -18.79 16.38
C VAL A 706 -21.56 -19.68 15.46
N GLY A 707 -20.27 -19.48 15.42
CA GLY A 707 -19.38 -20.28 14.58
C GLY A 707 -18.02 -20.47 15.18
N ILE A 708 -17.32 -21.46 14.67
CA ILE A 708 -15.89 -21.70 14.95
C ILE A 708 -15.19 -22.05 13.66
N ALA A 709 -14.03 -21.42 13.44
CA ALA A 709 -13.16 -21.81 12.35
C ALA A 709 -11.81 -22.30 12.85
N GLY A 710 -11.28 -23.32 12.17
CA GLY A 710 -9.94 -23.83 12.35
C GLY A 710 -9.10 -23.59 11.11
N GLN A 711 -7.84 -23.14 11.26
CA GLN A 711 -6.93 -22.93 10.16
C GLN A 711 -5.59 -23.61 10.41
N THR A 712 -5.04 -24.24 9.37
CA THR A 712 -3.71 -24.85 9.39
C THR A 712 -3.03 -24.71 8.03
N VAL A 713 -1.71 -24.83 8.01
CA VAL A 713 -0.93 -24.99 6.79
C VAL A 713 -0.74 -26.48 6.54
N GLY A 714 -1.33 -26.97 5.44
CA GLY A 714 -1.28 -28.38 5.03
C GLY A 714 -0.03 -28.71 4.20
N PRO A 715 0.13 -30.00 3.82
CA PRO A 715 1.22 -30.42 2.95
C PRO A 715 1.17 -29.69 1.61
N TRP A 716 2.32 -29.66 0.90
CA TRP A 716 2.51 -28.96 -0.39
C TRP A 716 2.24 -27.45 -0.36
N GLY A 717 2.33 -26.82 0.82
CA GLY A 717 2.09 -25.36 0.94
C GLY A 717 0.63 -24.98 0.71
N THR A 718 -0.30 -25.81 1.13
CA THR A 718 -1.73 -25.50 1.09
C THR A 718 -2.15 -24.80 2.38
N LEU A 719 -3.02 -23.81 2.26
CA LEU A 719 -3.73 -23.24 3.41
C LEU A 719 -5.08 -23.95 3.51
N LEU A 720 -5.34 -24.59 4.65
CA LEU A 720 -6.59 -25.30 4.94
C LEU A 720 -7.37 -24.54 6.00
N ARG A 721 -8.67 -24.31 5.74
CA ARG A 721 -9.61 -23.72 6.69
C ARG A 721 -10.88 -24.58 6.76
N LEU A 722 -11.31 -24.84 7.97
CA LEU A 722 -12.61 -25.43 8.32
C LEU A 722 -13.41 -24.36 9.05
N ASP A 723 -14.64 -24.12 8.64
CA ASP A 723 -15.57 -23.19 9.26
C ASP A 723 -16.88 -23.92 9.54
N ILE A 724 -17.42 -23.82 10.75
CA ILE A 724 -18.67 -24.45 11.14
C ILE A 724 -19.52 -23.41 11.85
N GLY A 725 -20.74 -23.20 11.37
CA GLY A 725 -21.68 -22.25 11.93
C GLY A 725 -23.03 -22.88 12.26
N LYS A 726 -23.69 -22.36 13.29
CA LYS A 726 -25.03 -22.75 13.69
C LYS A 726 -25.82 -21.54 14.14
N THR A 727 -27.08 -21.45 13.71
CA THR A 727 -28.02 -20.48 14.26
C THR A 727 -28.43 -20.85 15.66
N VAL A 728 -28.61 -19.84 16.52
CA VAL A 728 -29.06 -19.97 17.91
C VAL A 728 -30.20 -19.01 18.22
N GLY A 729 -30.78 -19.09 19.39
CA GLY A 729 -31.87 -18.19 19.82
C GLY A 729 -33.23 -18.55 19.26
N ARG A 730 -34.14 -17.54 19.20
CA ARG A 730 -35.56 -17.72 18.87
C ARG A 730 -35.79 -18.27 17.46
N ASN A 731 -34.97 -17.84 16.49
CA ASN A 731 -35.08 -18.23 15.10
C ASN A 731 -34.01 -19.25 14.69
N ALA A 732 -33.61 -20.09 15.64
CA ALA A 732 -32.64 -21.13 15.37
C ALA A 732 -33.14 -22.11 14.31
N GLN A 733 -32.35 -22.28 13.26
CA GLN A 733 -32.58 -23.28 12.22
C GLN A 733 -31.93 -24.60 12.64
N GLY A 734 -32.56 -25.74 12.35
CA GLY A 734 -31.98 -27.03 12.65
C GLY A 734 -30.74 -27.33 11.77
N GLY A 735 -29.75 -28.05 12.32
CA GLY A 735 -28.51 -28.39 11.59
C GLY A 735 -27.40 -27.36 11.75
N PHE A 736 -26.43 -27.45 10.87
CA PHE A 736 -25.26 -26.56 10.82
C PHE A 736 -24.89 -26.29 9.36
N VAL A 737 -24.14 -25.24 9.13
CA VAL A 737 -23.47 -24.92 7.87
C VAL A 737 -21.99 -25.11 8.09
N ALA A 738 -21.29 -25.78 7.18
CA ALA A 738 -19.85 -26.00 7.30
C ALA A 738 -19.15 -25.86 5.96
N ASP A 739 -17.95 -25.29 6.03
CA ASP A 739 -17.04 -25.07 4.91
C ASP A 739 -15.69 -25.69 5.18
N VAL A 740 -15.18 -26.46 4.29
CA VAL A 740 -13.77 -26.86 4.23
C VAL A 740 -13.20 -26.26 2.96
N VAL A 741 -12.24 -25.37 3.12
CA VAL A 741 -11.61 -24.68 1.97
C VAL A 741 -10.12 -24.89 2.04
N PHE A 742 -9.52 -25.23 0.94
CA PHE A 742 -8.07 -25.21 0.75
C PHE A 742 -7.67 -24.26 -0.37
N LEU A 743 -6.59 -23.56 -0.16
CA LEU A 743 -5.97 -22.67 -1.12
C LEU A 743 -4.54 -23.14 -1.36
N LYS A 744 -4.16 -23.31 -2.61
CA LYS A 744 -2.79 -23.59 -3.04
C LYS A 744 -2.30 -22.52 -4.00
N LEU A 745 -1.08 -22.05 -3.72
CA LEU A 745 -0.34 -21.10 -4.55
C LEU A 745 0.59 -21.88 -5.52
N PHE A 746 0.67 -21.44 -6.78
CA PHE A 746 1.57 -21.97 -7.81
C PHE A 746 2.56 -20.91 -8.26
#